data_efaeaa01dd0913e1b4788065c18e8ef3
#
_entry.id   efaeaa01dd0913e1b4788065c18e8ef3
#
_cell.length_a   1.000
_cell.length_b   1.000
_cell.length_c   1.000
_cell.angle_alpha   90.00
_cell.angle_beta   90.00
_cell.angle_gamma   90.00
#
_symmetry.space_group_name_H-M   'P 1'
#
loop_
_entity.id
_entity.type
_entity.pdbx_description
1 polymer ?
#
loop_
_entity_poly.entity_id
_entity_poly.type
_entity_poly.pdbx_seq_one_letter_code
_entity_poly.pdbx_strand_id
1 'polypeptide(L)'
;VTAFLVILDAALTLTAGAALTGLIRTHLTLVERALIGIVSGLLVATGITYGLSLLVGLTTETVIGGPLVALFLALAGSLLTVDPRSTWYASWVESRDRWSQQIPWFSIAALAGGVAVVTAIFAHTVYADSRGLEAGYPTVWADWSQHLSTAASFAVGGNIPPTNPLFSGTSLLYPFLPDFHAATLMTLGLAPGLALAIPGGALMVVIGMLVVALGRRLGLGPGAGVIAVVICFIGGGVGFIGVFADACTTHGFSATQCTLQYAVTHPGTGVSIVGWTLHDLPGTIAAQPRAYDGLPSDGGTAPLPNMQWYTPLMAWWLPQRTMLFGFAAAVSVLLLVLAGASSGGRSWEAFALAGVLAGLLPIVHVQTLIALTILLLVLLWRRRRREWAALLLIGLAVGGVRLAQLALAKHGSPVSPYGTDVYPWLEPGWLANAGTVANPSGRLDLSPGNVFAGAIQAVGMIGTAEWWGFWLANLGIAVPLIVVVAAGVVARRAGGAAARVGRVVTSAFPVPLLELALGALLIFAACNLVVFQTWNWDNTKLLVYWYLVIALLIGALAAHWWRGAWPRIAALLLVGPVLLTGALVVVRLLPWTPTMDAITGPYTIASAQEVQLAVTIANTAPKGAVVLTFGRPNDPVLAVAGRIGVMGYGGWLWSYGIDFGTRYADVQTMYGGCANQPATCRIAGLLRKYGISYVEIDDRLNDPGAIDSHADVMWWANQGYPVVARSDHIIIYDVRGRT
;
A
#
# COMPACT_ATOMS: atom_id res chain seq x y z
N VAL A 1 20.65 -25.44 -0.09
CA VAL A 1 19.48 -25.79 -0.91
C VAL A 1 18.57 -24.58 -1.04
N THR A 2 18.06 -23.99 0.04
CA THR A 2 17.14 -22.83 0.03
C THR A 2 17.63 -21.67 -0.84
N ALA A 3 18.85 -21.16 -0.61
CA ALA A 3 19.39 -20.04 -1.40
C ALA A 3 19.44 -20.38 -2.91
N PHE A 4 19.81 -21.59 -3.27
CA PHE A 4 19.82 -22.04 -4.66
C PHE A 4 18.42 -22.01 -5.28
N LEU A 5 17.42 -22.56 -4.58
CA LEU A 5 16.04 -22.61 -5.08
C LEU A 5 15.44 -21.21 -5.24
N VAL A 6 15.67 -20.31 -4.28
CA VAL A 6 15.21 -18.92 -4.33
C VAL A 6 15.88 -18.16 -5.49
N ILE A 7 17.19 -18.34 -5.70
CA ILE A 7 17.91 -17.73 -6.82
C ILE A 7 17.42 -18.32 -8.16
N LEU A 8 17.16 -19.62 -8.22
CA LEU A 8 16.64 -20.28 -9.42
C LEU A 8 15.24 -19.75 -9.78
N ASP A 9 14.34 -19.66 -8.80
CA ASP A 9 12.99 -19.11 -9.00
C ASP A 9 13.07 -17.65 -9.50
N ALA A 10 13.87 -16.81 -8.84
CA ALA A 10 14.09 -15.44 -9.27
C ALA A 10 14.66 -15.33 -10.70
N ALA A 11 15.65 -16.17 -11.04
CA ALA A 11 16.25 -16.17 -12.38
C ALA A 11 15.25 -16.61 -13.45
N LEU A 12 14.44 -17.63 -13.19
CA LEU A 12 13.38 -18.10 -14.10
C LEU A 12 12.29 -17.04 -14.25
N THR A 13 11.87 -16.42 -13.16
CA THR A 13 10.88 -15.33 -13.14
C THR A 13 11.34 -14.13 -13.96
N LEU A 14 12.58 -13.69 -13.78
CA LEU A 14 13.17 -12.59 -14.55
C LEU A 14 13.31 -12.96 -16.03
N THR A 15 13.70 -14.19 -16.35
CA THR A 15 13.84 -14.67 -17.73
C THR A 15 12.47 -14.75 -18.42
N ALA A 16 11.44 -15.24 -17.71
CA ALA A 16 10.07 -15.26 -18.22
C ALA A 16 9.56 -13.85 -18.50
N GLY A 17 9.80 -12.91 -17.62
CA GLY A 17 9.44 -11.50 -17.83
C GLY A 17 10.19 -10.84 -18.99
N ALA A 18 11.48 -11.14 -19.14
CA ALA A 18 12.27 -10.71 -20.29
C ALA A 18 11.73 -11.29 -21.61
N ALA A 19 11.35 -12.56 -21.63
CA ALA A 19 10.73 -13.20 -22.79
C ALA A 19 9.37 -12.57 -23.12
N LEU A 20 8.51 -12.31 -22.12
CA LEU A 20 7.21 -11.65 -22.32
C LEU A 20 7.37 -10.25 -22.93
N THR A 21 8.25 -9.42 -22.39
CA THR A 21 8.50 -8.10 -22.97
C THR A 21 9.24 -8.16 -24.30
N GLY A 22 9.98 -9.22 -24.56
CA GLY A 22 10.60 -9.53 -25.86
C GLY A 22 9.59 -9.72 -26.99
N LEU A 23 8.37 -10.14 -26.72
CA LEU A 23 7.30 -10.27 -27.73
C LEU A 23 6.75 -8.92 -28.19
N ILE A 24 7.04 -7.82 -27.49
CA ILE A 24 6.49 -6.50 -27.78
C ILE A 24 7.33 -5.82 -28.88
N ARG A 25 6.76 -5.66 -30.06
CA ARG A 25 7.38 -4.94 -31.19
C ARG A 25 7.36 -3.44 -31.02
N THR A 26 6.41 -2.94 -30.22
CA THR A 26 6.31 -1.52 -29.90
C THR A 26 7.61 -1.02 -29.29
N HIS A 27 8.01 0.18 -29.69
CA HIS A 27 9.23 0.80 -29.23
C HIS A 27 9.22 1.05 -27.71
N LEU A 28 9.99 0.26 -27.00
CA LEU A 28 10.33 0.40 -25.58
C LEU A 28 11.84 0.60 -25.46
N THR A 29 12.27 1.55 -24.63
CA THR A 29 13.68 1.65 -24.28
C THR A 29 14.14 0.40 -23.54
N LEU A 30 15.46 0.14 -23.50
CA LEU A 30 16.01 -1.00 -22.77
C LEU A 30 15.57 -1.01 -21.30
N VAL A 31 15.58 0.17 -20.64
CA VAL A 31 15.17 0.32 -19.24
C VAL A 31 13.68 0.02 -19.07
N GLU A 32 12.80 0.57 -19.88
CA GLU A 32 11.37 0.29 -19.84
C GLU A 32 11.09 -1.20 -20.03
N ARG A 33 11.76 -1.82 -21.03
CA ARG A 33 11.61 -3.25 -21.31
C ARG A 33 12.04 -4.11 -20.14
N ALA A 34 13.17 -3.79 -19.51
CA ALA A 34 13.66 -4.50 -18.34
C ALA A 34 12.73 -4.35 -17.13
N LEU A 35 12.31 -3.12 -16.81
CA LEU A 35 11.45 -2.86 -15.66
C LEU A 35 10.06 -3.50 -15.81
N ILE A 36 9.44 -3.34 -16.98
CA ILE A 36 8.16 -3.98 -17.27
C ILE A 36 8.35 -5.51 -17.24
N GLY A 37 9.50 -6.02 -17.73
CA GLY A 37 9.85 -7.43 -17.65
C GLY A 37 9.90 -7.95 -16.22
N ILE A 38 10.56 -7.25 -15.30
CA ILE A 38 10.60 -7.62 -13.89
C ILE A 38 9.18 -7.73 -13.32
N VAL A 39 8.35 -6.71 -13.53
CA VAL A 39 6.99 -6.67 -12.98
C VAL A 39 6.09 -7.73 -13.63
N SER A 40 6.14 -7.89 -14.95
CA SER A 40 5.33 -8.89 -15.66
C SER A 40 5.77 -10.31 -15.32
N GLY A 41 7.07 -10.56 -15.23
CA GLY A 41 7.60 -11.84 -14.78
C GLY A 41 7.09 -12.20 -13.40
N LEU A 42 7.26 -11.29 -12.44
CA LEU A 42 6.82 -11.47 -11.06
C LEU A 42 5.31 -11.80 -10.97
N LEU A 43 4.46 -10.97 -11.59
CA LEU A 43 3.01 -11.12 -11.48
C LEU A 43 2.49 -12.33 -12.27
N VAL A 44 2.97 -12.54 -13.50
CA VAL A 44 2.50 -13.65 -14.35
C VAL A 44 2.98 -14.98 -13.81
N ALA A 45 4.27 -15.10 -13.44
CA ALA A 45 4.78 -16.35 -12.86
C ALA A 45 4.06 -16.69 -11.56
N THR A 46 3.87 -15.71 -10.64
CA THR A 46 3.11 -15.94 -9.39
C THR A 46 1.67 -16.34 -9.67
N GLY A 47 1.00 -15.69 -10.64
CA GLY A 47 -0.37 -16.04 -11.05
C GLY A 47 -0.47 -17.47 -11.61
N ILE A 48 0.49 -17.88 -12.42
CA ILE A 48 0.56 -19.26 -12.96
C ILE A 48 0.86 -20.25 -11.83
N THR A 49 1.80 -19.94 -10.93
CA THR A 49 2.10 -20.76 -9.74
C THR A 49 0.84 -20.98 -8.91
N TYR A 50 0.05 -19.91 -8.70
CA TYR A 50 -1.24 -20.00 -8.02
C TYR A 50 -2.20 -20.94 -8.76
N GLY A 51 -2.34 -20.81 -10.09
CA GLY A 51 -3.16 -21.70 -10.90
C GLY A 51 -2.72 -23.17 -10.82
N LEU A 52 -1.42 -23.45 -10.88
CA LEU A 52 -0.88 -24.81 -10.69
C LEU A 52 -1.15 -25.33 -9.28
N SER A 53 -1.03 -24.47 -8.28
CA SER A 53 -1.27 -24.85 -6.89
C SER A 53 -2.72 -25.21 -6.60
N LEU A 54 -3.67 -24.68 -7.34
CA LEU A 54 -5.08 -25.09 -7.27
C LEU A 54 -5.31 -26.54 -7.74
N LEU A 55 -4.40 -27.06 -8.56
CA LEU A 55 -4.50 -28.43 -9.11
C LEU A 55 -3.78 -29.47 -8.26
N VAL A 56 -2.58 -29.14 -7.76
CA VAL A 56 -1.70 -30.11 -7.09
C VAL A 56 -1.13 -29.63 -5.74
N GLY A 57 -1.58 -28.49 -5.24
CA GLY A 57 -1.08 -27.89 -4.00
C GLY A 57 0.14 -27.00 -4.20
N LEU A 58 0.51 -26.23 -3.17
CA LEU A 58 1.71 -25.41 -3.15
C LEU A 58 2.91 -26.24 -2.70
N THR A 59 3.79 -26.58 -3.63
CA THR A 59 5.00 -27.40 -3.44
C THR A 59 6.20 -26.73 -4.12
N THR A 60 7.40 -27.20 -3.85
CA THR A 60 8.62 -26.72 -4.54
C THR A 60 8.49 -26.84 -6.06
N GLU A 61 7.89 -27.95 -6.53
CA GLU A 61 7.70 -28.21 -7.97
C GLU A 61 6.75 -27.21 -8.59
N THR A 62 5.63 -26.87 -7.93
CA THR A 62 4.69 -25.85 -8.44
C THR A 62 5.28 -24.44 -8.41
N VAL A 63 6.10 -24.12 -7.42
CA VAL A 63 6.80 -22.83 -7.34
C VAL A 63 7.79 -22.69 -8.51
N ILE A 64 8.64 -23.64 -8.76
CA ILE A 64 9.58 -23.61 -9.89
C ILE A 64 8.85 -23.81 -11.22
N GLY A 65 7.77 -24.60 -11.23
CA GLY A 65 6.93 -24.83 -12.42
C GLY A 65 6.25 -23.57 -12.97
N GLY A 66 5.81 -22.69 -12.08
CA GLY A 66 5.12 -21.46 -12.50
C GLY A 66 5.91 -20.57 -13.46
N PRO A 67 7.11 -20.10 -13.11
CA PRO A 67 7.94 -19.32 -14.01
C PRO A 67 8.42 -20.12 -15.24
N LEU A 68 8.62 -21.44 -15.14
CA LEU A 68 8.91 -22.28 -16.30
C LEU A 68 7.76 -22.30 -17.30
N VAL A 69 6.52 -22.43 -16.83
CA VAL A 69 5.32 -22.37 -17.70
C VAL A 69 5.19 -20.97 -18.30
N ALA A 70 5.41 -19.91 -17.52
CA ALA A 70 5.40 -18.54 -18.03
C ALA A 70 6.43 -18.35 -19.14
N LEU A 71 7.65 -18.85 -18.95
CA LEU A 71 8.71 -18.81 -19.95
C LEU A 71 8.35 -19.63 -21.19
N PHE A 72 7.82 -20.84 -21.01
CA PHE A 72 7.37 -21.69 -22.12
C PHE A 72 6.28 -21.00 -22.95
N LEU A 73 5.26 -20.38 -22.33
CA LEU A 73 4.20 -19.66 -23.01
C LEU A 73 4.75 -18.45 -23.79
N ALA A 74 5.70 -17.71 -23.21
CA ALA A 74 6.35 -16.61 -23.88
C ALA A 74 7.16 -17.08 -25.11
N LEU A 75 7.93 -18.17 -24.97
CA LEU A 75 8.69 -18.76 -26.08
C LEU A 75 7.78 -19.34 -27.16
N ALA A 76 6.70 -20.02 -26.79
CA ALA A 76 5.68 -20.47 -27.75
C ALA A 76 5.03 -19.31 -28.49
N GLY A 77 4.72 -18.21 -27.79
CA GLY A 77 4.25 -16.97 -28.40
C GLY A 77 5.24 -16.38 -29.41
N SER A 78 6.54 -16.55 -29.18
CA SER A 78 7.58 -16.04 -30.11
C SER A 78 7.59 -16.76 -31.45
N LEU A 79 7.19 -18.02 -31.49
CA LEU A 79 7.06 -18.77 -32.76
C LEU A 79 5.97 -18.19 -33.66
N LEU A 80 4.98 -17.52 -33.09
CA LEU A 80 3.85 -16.93 -33.81
C LEU A 80 4.03 -15.44 -34.10
N THR A 81 4.97 -14.77 -33.42
CA THR A 81 5.07 -13.30 -33.47
C THR A 81 6.46 -12.81 -33.91
N VAL A 82 7.42 -12.77 -33.02
CA VAL A 82 8.75 -12.21 -33.23
C VAL A 82 9.77 -12.89 -32.29
N ASP A 83 11.01 -13.02 -32.76
CA ASP A 83 12.10 -13.44 -31.89
C ASP A 83 12.34 -12.39 -30.78
N PRO A 84 12.17 -12.75 -29.51
CA PRO A 84 12.41 -11.83 -28.40
C PRO A 84 13.82 -11.22 -28.40
N ARG A 85 14.83 -11.95 -28.90
CA ARG A 85 16.22 -11.47 -28.97
C ARG A 85 16.35 -10.26 -29.89
N SER A 86 15.63 -10.26 -30.99
CA SER A 86 15.68 -9.15 -31.97
C SER A 86 15.12 -7.86 -31.36
N THR A 87 14.06 -7.92 -30.58
CA THR A 87 13.46 -6.75 -29.93
C THR A 87 14.33 -6.21 -28.79
N TRP A 88 14.95 -7.09 -28.00
CA TRP A 88 15.93 -6.70 -27.00
C TRP A 88 17.18 -6.09 -27.60
N TYR A 89 17.69 -6.69 -28.67
CA TYR A 89 18.84 -6.17 -29.40
C TYR A 89 18.57 -4.78 -29.98
N ALA A 90 17.42 -4.59 -30.63
CA ALA A 90 17.01 -3.28 -31.11
C ALA A 90 16.94 -2.22 -30.00
N SER A 91 16.35 -2.56 -28.86
CA SER A 91 16.30 -1.67 -27.70
C SER A 91 17.70 -1.37 -27.13
N TRP A 92 18.60 -2.36 -27.16
CA TRP A 92 19.99 -2.18 -26.71
C TRP A 92 20.78 -1.27 -27.65
N VAL A 93 20.72 -1.49 -28.96
CA VAL A 93 21.41 -0.66 -29.98
C VAL A 93 20.99 0.80 -29.84
N GLU A 94 19.68 1.06 -29.78
CA GLU A 94 19.17 2.41 -29.61
C GLU A 94 19.61 3.05 -28.27
N SER A 95 19.62 2.25 -27.18
CA SER A 95 20.07 2.75 -25.89
C SER A 95 21.56 3.04 -25.87
N ARG A 96 22.40 2.23 -26.55
CA ARG A 96 23.84 2.41 -26.65
C ARG A 96 24.19 3.77 -27.22
N ASP A 97 23.50 4.18 -28.28
CA ASP A 97 23.77 5.47 -28.95
C ASP A 97 23.44 6.66 -28.04
N ARG A 98 22.49 6.47 -27.10
CA ARG A 98 22.12 7.48 -26.09
C ARG A 98 22.99 7.41 -24.82
N TRP A 99 23.54 6.24 -24.48
CA TRP A 99 24.43 6.05 -23.31
C TRP A 99 25.82 6.69 -23.49
N SER A 100 26.22 6.90 -24.71
CA SER A 100 27.43 7.68 -25.01
C SER A 100 27.33 9.14 -24.55
N GLN A 101 26.12 9.63 -24.28
CA GLN A 101 25.90 10.90 -23.60
C GLN A 101 25.95 10.64 -22.08
N GLN A 102 27.13 10.84 -21.50
CA GLN A 102 27.58 10.72 -20.12
C GLN A 102 26.42 10.70 -19.09
N ILE A 103 26.14 9.53 -18.48
CA ILE A 103 25.37 9.48 -17.23
C ILE A 103 26.25 10.14 -16.17
N PRO A 104 25.83 11.27 -15.57
CA PRO A 104 26.64 11.92 -14.56
C PRO A 104 26.87 10.94 -13.40
N TRP A 105 28.11 10.82 -12.94
CA TRP A 105 28.48 9.92 -11.84
C TRP A 105 27.61 10.12 -10.59
N PHE A 106 27.15 11.36 -10.33
CA PHE A 106 26.26 11.67 -9.22
C PHE A 106 24.89 10.97 -9.33
N SER A 107 24.40 10.68 -10.57
CA SER A 107 23.16 9.91 -10.76
C SER A 107 23.36 8.44 -10.36
N ILE A 108 24.53 7.89 -10.63
CA ILE A 108 24.90 6.53 -10.20
C ILE A 108 25.04 6.48 -8.68
N ALA A 109 25.72 7.45 -8.09
CA ALA A 109 25.87 7.56 -6.64
C ALA A 109 24.52 7.75 -5.92
N ALA A 110 23.64 8.60 -6.47
CA ALA A 110 22.28 8.80 -5.94
C ALA A 110 21.45 7.53 -6.02
N LEU A 111 21.52 6.79 -7.13
CA LEU A 111 20.82 5.51 -7.28
C LEU A 111 21.37 4.48 -6.27
N ALA A 112 22.69 4.34 -6.18
CA ALA A 112 23.32 3.41 -5.25
C ALA A 112 22.98 3.76 -3.79
N GLY A 113 23.02 5.04 -3.42
CA GLY A 113 22.61 5.53 -2.10
C GLY A 113 21.14 5.25 -1.82
N GLY A 114 20.25 5.49 -2.80
CA GLY A 114 18.82 5.18 -2.69
C GLY A 114 18.57 3.69 -2.51
N VAL A 115 19.24 2.83 -3.27
CA VAL A 115 19.17 1.37 -3.12
C VAL A 115 19.65 0.94 -1.73
N ALA A 116 20.78 1.49 -1.23
CA ALA A 116 21.29 1.16 0.09
C ALA A 116 20.31 1.55 1.20
N VAL A 117 19.72 2.76 1.13
CA VAL A 117 18.71 3.24 2.10
C VAL A 117 17.45 2.35 2.06
N VAL A 118 16.92 2.06 0.89
CA VAL A 118 15.74 1.20 0.75
C VAL A 118 16.03 -0.20 1.30
N THR A 119 17.20 -0.76 1.00
CA THR A 119 17.61 -2.08 1.50
C THR A 119 17.71 -2.08 3.02
N ALA A 120 18.32 -1.06 3.63
CA ALA A 120 18.41 -0.93 5.08
C ALA A 120 17.04 -0.83 5.75
N ILE A 121 16.14 -0.01 5.20
CA ILE A 121 14.77 0.14 5.70
C ILE A 121 14.02 -1.19 5.63
N PHE A 122 14.03 -1.86 4.46
CA PHE A 122 13.30 -3.12 4.31
C PHE A 122 13.91 -4.28 5.10
N ALA A 123 15.22 -4.33 5.27
CA ALA A 123 15.87 -5.32 6.12
C ALA A 123 15.46 -5.21 7.60
N HIS A 124 15.04 -4.03 8.02
CA HIS A 124 14.59 -3.76 9.39
C HIS A 124 13.07 -3.79 9.58
N THR A 125 12.29 -4.14 8.55
CA THR A 125 10.82 -4.16 8.67
C THR A 125 10.31 -5.28 9.56
N VAL A 126 10.71 -6.53 9.28
CA VAL A 126 10.42 -7.70 10.11
C VAL A 126 11.65 -8.59 10.15
N TYR A 127 12.14 -8.84 11.34
CA TYR A 127 13.33 -9.65 11.58
C TYR A 127 13.15 -10.53 12.82
N ALA A 128 13.96 -11.56 12.94
CA ALA A 128 14.01 -12.43 14.11
C ALA A 128 15.28 -12.14 14.92
N ASP A 129 15.14 -12.03 16.22
CA ASP A 129 16.25 -11.94 17.18
C ASP A 129 16.01 -12.84 18.39
N SER A 130 16.76 -12.66 19.48
CA SER A 130 16.63 -13.48 20.70
C SER A 130 15.29 -13.27 21.42
N ARG A 131 14.57 -12.20 21.15
CA ARG A 131 13.25 -11.89 21.72
C ARG A 131 12.13 -12.58 20.96
N GLY A 132 12.33 -12.88 19.68
CA GLY A 132 11.34 -13.52 18.83
C GLY A 132 11.27 -12.90 17.43
N LEU A 133 10.06 -12.71 16.92
CA LEU A 133 9.76 -12.06 15.66
C LEU A 133 9.38 -10.61 15.92
N GLU A 134 10.19 -9.69 15.42
CA GLU A 134 10.08 -8.27 15.69
C GLU A 134 9.69 -7.48 14.44
N ALA A 135 8.87 -6.45 14.61
CA ALA A 135 8.63 -5.39 13.62
C ALA A 135 9.46 -4.16 13.98
N GLY A 136 10.25 -3.66 13.02
CA GLY A 136 11.10 -2.49 13.24
C GLY A 136 10.34 -1.16 13.26
N TYR A 137 9.09 -1.14 12.73
CA TYR A 137 8.30 0.08 12.59
C TYR A 137 6.85 -0.15 13.04
N PRO A 138 6.19 0.85 13.66
CA PRO A 138 4.84 0.70 14.19
C PRO A 138 3.80 0.40 13.09
N THR A 139 3.95 0.99 11.92
CA THR A 139 3.02 0.78 10.79
C THR A 139 3.09 -0.62 10.18
N VAL A 140 4.17 -1.36 10.40
CA VAL A 140 4.29 -2.76 9.92
C VAL A 140 3.90 -3.77 11.00
N TRP A 141 3.80 -3.37 12.26
CA TRP A 141 3.52 -4.28 13.37
C TRP A 141 2.20 -5.05 13.21
N ALA A 142 1.11 -4.39 12.87
CA ALA A 142 -0.17 -5.04 12.62
C ALA A 142 -0.34 -5.44 11.14
N ASP A 143 -0.08 -4.54 10.18
CA ASP A 143 -0.31 -4.81 8.77
C ASP A 143 0.49 -6.02 8.26
N TRP A 144 1.75 -6.12 8.67
CA TRP A 144 2.57 -7.28 8.26
C TRP A 144 2.17 -8.56 8.95
N SER A 145 1.61 -8.51 10.16
CA SER A 145 1.06 -9.68 10.84
C SER A 145 -0.12 -10.29 10.07
N GLN A 146 -0.98 -9.44 9.46
CA GLN A 146 -2.03 -9.89 8.56
C GLN A 146 -1.46 -10.55 7.29
N HIS A 147 -0.45 -9.92 6.67
CA HIS A 147 0.22 -10.47 5.50
C HIS A 147 0.96 -11.79 5.82
N LEU A 148 1.61 -11.87 6.99
CA LEU A 148 2.22 -13.10 7.49
C LEU A 148 1.17 -14.20 7.69
N SER A 149 0.04 -13.90 8.33
CA SER A 149 -1.05 -14.86 8.55
C SER A 149 -1.58 -15.41 7.22
N THR A 150 -1.75 -14.55 6.23
CA THR A 150 -2.20 -14.96 4.89
C THR A 150 -1.13 -15.83 4.20
N ALA A 151 0.13 -15.41 4.19
CA ALA A 151 1.23 -16.15 3.58
C ALA A 151 1.48 -17.49 4.27
N ALA A 152 1.50 -17.52 5.62
CA ALA A 152 1.66 -18.72 6.40
C ALA A 152 0.51 -19.71 6.18
N SER A 153 -0.73 -19.21 6.02
CA SER A 153 -1.88 -20.07 5.72
C SER A 153 -1.69 -20.86 4.42
N PHE A 154 -1.07 -20.27 3.41
CA PHE A 154 -0.73 -20.95 2.16
C PHE A 154 0.46 -21.91 2.34
N ALA A 155 1.59 -21.40 2.83
CA ALA A 155 2.85 -22.14 2.86
C ALA A 155 2.85 -23.27 3.91
N VAL A 156 2.36 -22.98 5.11
CA VAL A 156 2.37 -23.91 6.26
C VAL A 156 1.01 -24.58 6.42
N GLY A 157 -0.07 -23.80 6.31
CA GLY A 157 -1.44 -24.27 6.51
C GLY A 157 -2.02 -25.05 5.34
N GLY A 158 -1.46 -24.95 4.12
CA GLY A 158 -1.96 -25.61 2.92
C GLY A 158 -3.35 -25.12 2.51
N ASN A 159 -3.67 -23.85 2.75
CA ASN A 159 -4.95 -23.21 2.51
C ASN A 159 -5.21 -22.97 1.00
N ILE A 160 -5.35 -24.04 0.25
CA ILE A 160 -5.60 -24.04 -1.20
C ILE A 160 -6.70 -25.07 -1.51
N PRO A 161 -7.84 -24.65 -2.14
CA PRO A 161 -8.22 -23.29 -2.55
C PRO A 161 -8.33 -22.30 -1.37
N PRO A 162 -8.08 -20.99 -1.59
CA PRO A 162 -7.95 -20.03 -0.50
C PRO A 162 -9.28 -19.76 0.21
N THR A 163 -9.29 -20.04 1.50
CA THR A 163 -10.29 -19.55 2.45
C THR A 163 -9.71 -18.42 3.28
N ASN A 164 -10.57 -17.63 3.91
CA ASN A 164 -10.11 -16.54 4.77
C ASN A 164 -9.45 -17.11 6.05
N PRO A 165 -8.13 -16.94 6.24
CA PRO A 165 -7.46 -17.49 7.42
C PRO A 165 -7.85 -16.76 8.71
N LEU A 166 -8.41 -15.55 8.60
CA LEU A 166 -8.85 -14.72 9.72
C LEU A 166 -10.33 -14.90 10.05
N PHE A 167 -11.08 -15.68 9.28
CA PHE A 167 -12.53 -15.83 9.46
C PHE A 167 -12.99 -17.15 8.83
N SER A 168 -12.89 -18.23 9.58
CA SER A 168 -13.13 -19.60 9.09
C SER A 168 -14.46 -19.77 8.35
N GLY A 169 -14.48 -20.62 7.34
CA GLY A 169 -15.69 -20.94 6.57
C GLY A 169 -16.13 -19.88 5.55
N THR A 170 -15.30 -18.85 5.31
CA THR A 170 -15.56 -17.85 4.27
C THR A 170 -14.46 -17.82 3.22
N SER A 171 -14.78 -17.36 2.00
CA SER A 171 -13.80 -17.19 0.93
C SER A 171 -12.86 -16.02 1.24
N LEU A 172 -11.59 -16.13 0.84
CA LEU A 172 -10.64 -15.03 0.93
C LEU A 172 -10.94 -13.99 -0.15
N LEU A 173 -11.64 -12.92 0.21
CA LEU A 173 -11.97 -11.81 -0.71
C LEU A 173 -10.89 -10.73 -0.78
N TYR A 174 -10.03 -10.63 0.22
CA TYR A 174 -8.89 -9.71 0.21
C TYR A 174 -7.91 -10.03 -0.94
N PRO A 175 -7.29 -9.02 -1.57
CA PRO A 175 -6.22 -9.24 -2.55
C PRO A 175 -5.04 -9.97 -1.93
N PHE A 176 -4.71 -11.16 -2.40
CA PHE A 176 -3.78 -12.07 -1.74
C PHE A 176 -2.55 -12.46 -2.57
N LEU A 177 -2.49 -12.11 -3.85
CA LEU A 177 -1.39 -12.57 -4.73
C LEU A 177 0.00 -12.15 -4.22
N PRO A 178 0.22 -10.95 -3.64
CA PRO A 178 1.50 -10.59 -3.00
C PRO A 178 1.86 -11.48 -1.82
N ASP A 179 0.88 -11.90 -1.02
CA ASP A 179 1.09 -12.80 0.12
C ASP A 179 1.30 -14.24 -0.34
N PHE A 180 0.61 -14.64 -1.40
CA PHE A 180 0.88 -15.91 -2.06
C PHE A 180 2.30 -15.96 -2.64
N HIS A 181 2.81 -14.85 -3.22
CA HIS A 181 4.21 -14.77 -3.63
C HIS A 181 5.17 -14.93 -2.43
N ALA A 182 4.89 -14.32 -1.29
CA ALA A 182 5.69 -14.59 -0.09
C ALA A 182 5.61 -16.07 0.33
N ALA A 183 4.43 -16.68 0.25
CA ALA A 183 4.25 -18.09 0.52
C ALA A 183 5.07 -18.99 -0.42
N THR A 184 5.22 -18.63 -1.70
CA THR A 184 6.12 -19.39 -2.62
C THR A 184 7.55 -19.37 -2.13
N LEU A 185 8.07 -18.22 -1.69
CA LEU A 185 9.42 -18.09 -1.14
C LEU A 185 9.57 -18.84 0.19
N MET A 186 8.55 -18.82 1.05
CA MET A 186 8.51 -19.62 2.29
C MET A 186 8.53 -21.12 1.98
N THR A 187 7.83 -21.57 0.95
CA THR A 187 7.83 -22.99 0.49
C THR A 187 9.21 -23.41 0.00
N LEU A 188 10.00 -22.49 -0.56
CA LEU A 188 11.42 -22.74 -0.89
C LEU A 188 12.35 -22.69 0.33
N GLY A 189 11.82 -22.40 1.53
CA GLY A 189 12.56 -22.41 2.80
C GLY A 189 13.09 -21.05 3.22
N LEU A 190 12.65 -19.94 2.60
CA LEU A 190 13.03 -18.60 3.04
C LEU A 190 12.26 -18.23 4.32
N ALA A 191 12.95 -17.59 5.27
CA ALA A 191 12.31 -17.13 6.50
C ALA A 191 11.16 -16.13 6.20
N PRO A 192 10.05 -16.18 6.95
CA PRO A 192 8.85 -15.38 6.66
C PRO A 192 9.11 -13.88 6.53
N GLY A 193 9.89 -13.28 7.44
CA GLY A 193 10.26 -11.85 7.36
C GLY A 193 11.01 -11.51 6.07
N LEU A 194 11.97 -12.35 5.65
CA LEU A 194 12.73 -12.17 4.40
C LEU A 194 11.85 -12.41 3.15
N ALA A 195 10.92 -13.36 3.22
CA ALA A 195 9.99 -13.64 2.13
C ALA A 195 9.07 -12.44 1.82
N LEU A 196 8.83 -11.61 2.84
CA LEU A 196 8.10 -10.34 2.67
C LEU A 196 9.05 -9.19 2.31
N ALA A 197 10.17 -9.03 3.00
CA ALA A 197 11.05 -7.85 2.88
C ALA A 197 11.78 -7.79 1.54
N ILE A 198 12.33 -8.91 1.05
CA ILE A 198 13.14 -8.93 -0.19
C ILE A 198 12.34 -8.47 -1.40
N PRO A 199 11.15 -9.04 -1.71
CA PRO A 199 10.35 -8.56 -2.83
C PRO A 199 9.86 -7.12 -2.64
N GLY A 200 9.54 -6.72 -1.40
CA GLY A 200 9.13 -5.36 -1.08
C GLY A 200 10.23 -4.33 -1.39
N GLY A 201 11.43 -4.56 -0.90
CA GLY A 201 12.59 -3.70 -1.16
C GLY A 201 12.97 -3.64 -2.64
N ALA A 202 12.98 -4.79 -3.31
CA ALA A 202 13.24 -4.85 -4.75
C ALA A 202 12.19 -4.07 -5.57
N LEU A 203 10.90 -4.23 -5.24
CA LEU A 203 9.83 -3.49 -5.91
C LEU A 203 9.90 -1.99 -5.64
N MET A 204 10.29 -1.57 -4.44
CA MET A 204 10.48 -0.14 -4.13
C MET A 204 11.50 0.52 -5.06
N VAL A 205 12.64 -0.16 -5.31
CA VAL A 205 13.65 0.29 -6.27
C VAL A 205 13.09 0.30 -7.71
N VAL A 206 12.39 -0.77 -8.10
CA VAL A 206 11.76 -0.88 -9.43
C VAL A 206 10.72 0.24 -9.62
N ILE A 207 9.90 0.54 -8.62
CA ILE A 207 8.92 1.63 -8.64
C ILE A 207 9.61 2.97 -8.88
N GLY A 208 10.69 3.27 -8.16
CA GLY A 208 11.46 4.50 -8.38
C GLY A 208 11.93 4.61 -9.82
N MET A 209 12.50 3.55 -10.38
CA MET A 209 12.94 3.53 -11.78
C MET A 209 11.77 3.62 -12.77
N LEU A 210 10.64 2.97 -12.50
CA LEU A 210 9.42 3.06 -13.32
C LEU A 210 8.85 4.48 -13.36
N VAL A 211 8.86 5.21 -12.23
CA VAL A 211 8.42 6.61 -12.19
C VAL A 211 9.32 7.50 -13.04
N VAL A 212 10.65 7.31 -12.98
CA VAL A 212 11.59 8.02 -13.87
C VAL A 212 11.34 7.68 -15.31
N ALA A 213 11.13 6.39 -15.64
CA ALA A 213 10.84 5.93 -17.00
C ALA A 213 9.51 6.52 -17.51
N LEU A 214 8.47 6.57 -16.67
CA LEU A 214 7.20 7.21 -16.99
C LEU A 214 7.40 8.71 -17.28
N GLY A 215 8.12 9.43 -16.42
CA GLY A 215 8.44 10.84 -16.64
C GLY A 215 9.11 11.06 -18.02
N ARG A 216 10.10 10.24 -18.34
CA ARG A 216 10.78 10.30 -19.67
C ARG A 216 9.82 9.97 -20.82
N ARG A 217 8.97 8.97 -20.68
CA ARG A 217 7.94 8.61 -21.68
C ARG A 217 6.94 9.74 -21.91
N LEU A 218 6.66 10.51 -20.88
CA LEU A 218 5.81 11.71 -20.94
C LEU A 218 6.54 12.94 -21.52
N GLY A 219 7.84 12.84 -21.83
CA GLY A 219 8.64 13.93 -22.40
C GLY A 219 9.35 14.81 -21.36
N LEU A 220 9.48 14.34 -20.11
CA LEU A 220 10.20 15.06 -19.07
C LEU A 220 11.70 14.74 -19.08
N GLY A 221 12.51 15.67 -18.61
CA GLY A 221 13.92 15.44 -18.36
C GLY A 221 14.15 14.50 -17.16
N PRO A 222 15.34 13.86 -17.05
CA PRO A 222 15.64 12.91 -15.99
C PRO A 222 15.52 13.52 -14.59
N GLY A 223 15.93 14.78 -14.40
CA GLY A 223 15.81 15.48 -13.10
C GLY A 223 14.37 15.62 -12.64
N ALA A 224 13.41 15.86 -13.53
CA ALA A 224 11.99 15.90 -13.17
C ALA A 224 11.50 14.54 -12.68
N GLY A 225 11.92 13.45 -13.30
CA GLY A 225 11.59 12.09 -12.86
C GLY A 225 12.16 11.76 -11.49
N VAL A 226 13.41 12.14 -11.19
CA VAL A 226 14.04 11.93 -9.88
C VAL A 226 13.31 12.73 -8.79
N ILE A 227 13.00 14.00 -9.03
CA ILE A 227 12.20 14.81 -8.08
C ILE A 227 10.85 14.14 -7.82
N ALA A 228 10.18 13.64 -8.88
CA ALA A 228 8.92 12.94 -8.73
C ALA A 228 9.05 11.68 -7.86
N VAL A 229 10.12 10.90 -8.01
CA VAL A 229 10.39 9.72 -7.15
C VAL A 229 10.50 10.14 -5.69
N VAL A 230 11.32 11.15 -5.40
CA VAL A 230 11.52 11.60 -4.02
C VAL A 230 10.20 12.07 -3.41
N ILE A 231 9.40 12.84 -4.17
CA ILE A 231 8.07 13.27 -3.72
C ILE A 231 7.14 12.07 -3.49
N CYS A 232 7.09 11.09 -4.39
CA CYS A 232 6.26 9.90 -4.24
C CYS A 232 6.63 9.08 -2.99
N PHE A 233 7.87 9.16 -2.52
CA PHE A 233 8.33 8.36 -1.39
C PHE A 233 8.24 9.09 -0.05
N ILE A 234 8.58 10.38 -0.03
CA ILE A 234 8.65 11.16 1.20
C ILE A 234 7.89 12.49 1.14
N GLY A 235 7.16 12.76 0.07
CA GLY A 235 6.40 13.99 -0.04
C GLY A 235 5.22 14.03 0.92
N GLY A 236 4.97 15.20 1.51
CA GLY A 236 3.90 15.40 2.48
C GLY A 236 3.36 16.82 2.48
N GLY A 237 2.57 17.12 3.51
CA GLY A 237 2.03 18.43 3.77
C GLY A 237 2.99 19.37 4.49
N VAL A 238 2.43 20.33 5.20
CA VAL A 238 3.18 21.38 5.89
C VAL A 238 3.42 21.08 7.39
N GLY A 239 3.29 19.81 7.80
CA GLY A 239 3.46 19.40 9.20
C GLY A 239 4.81 19.76 9.80
N PHE A 240 5.87 19.93 8.98
CA PHE A 240 7.17 20.42 9.41
C PHE A 240 7.10 21.77 10.15
N ILE A 241 6.03 22.55 9.96
CA ILE A 241 5.82 23.79 10.71
C ILE A 241 5.74 23.53 12.21
N GLY A 242 5.27 22.34 12.62
CA GLY A 242 5.24 21.90 14.01
C GLY A 242 6.61 21.90 14.69
N VAL A 243 7.72 21.72 13.95
CA VAL A 243 9.07 21.78 14.50
C VAL A 243 9.36 23.16 15.12
N PHE A 244 8.88 24.22 14.47
CA PHE A 244 9.06 25.59 15.00
C PHE A 244 8.25 25.81 16.27
N ALA A 245 7.03 25.27 16.33
CA ALA A 245 6.21 25.33 17.53
C ALA A 245 6.84 24.57 18.70
N ASP A 246 7.38 23.36 18.42
CA ASP A 246 8.07 22.55 19.42
C ASP A 246 9.36 23.20 19.90
N ALA A 247 10.19 23.74 19.01
CA ALA A 247 11.39 24.48 19.38
C ALA A 247 11.07 25.69 20.27
N CYS A 248 10.01 26.42 19.94
CA CYS A 248 9.54 27.56 20.73
C CYS A 248 9.08 27.13 22.14
N THR A 249 8.28 26.08 22.23
CA THR A 249 7.77 25.57 23.52
C THR A 249 8.87 24.91 24.36
N THR A 250 9.84 24.28 23.74
CA THR A 250 11.03 23.71 24.43
C THR A 250 11.83 24.81 25.13
N HIS A 251 11.88 26.01 24.56
CA HIS A 251 12.51 27.16 25.22
C HIS A 251 11.73 27.70 26.43
N GLY A 252 10.47 27.25 26.62
CA GLY A 252 9.63 27.64 27.75
C GLY A 252 8.55 28.68 27.42
N PHE A 253 8.37 29.04 26.15
CA PHE A 253 7.24 29.86 25.72
C PHE A 253 5.93 29.05 25.71
N SER A 254 4.81 29.72 25.99
CA SER A 254 3.49 29.08 25.88
C SER A 254 3.11 28.81 24.41
N ALA A 255 2.25 27.82 24.17
CA ALA A 255 1.76 27.53 22.82
C ALA A 255 1.13 28.74 22.11
N THR A 256 0.46 29.63 22.87
CA THR A 256 -0.10 30.89 22.32
C THR A 256 0.99 31.85 21.86
N GLN A 257 2.08 31.96 22.61
CA GLN A 257 3.21 32.82 22.25
C GLN A 257 3.97 32.26 21.03
N CYS A 258 3.92 30.97 20.81
CA CYS A 258 4.57 30.29 19.69
C CYS A 258 3.78 30.38 18.36
N THR A 259 2.76 31.24 18.28
CA THR A 259 1.99 31.47 17.05
C THR A 259 2.55 32.65 16.25
N LEU A 260 2.46 32.56 14.92
CA LEU A 260 2.81 33.66 14.03
C LEU A 260 1.98 34.93 14.35
N GLN A 261 0.71 34.75 14.71
CA GLN A 261 -0.18 35.85 15.08
C GLN A 261 0.36 36.61 16.29
N TYR A 262 0.82 35.88 17.33
CA TYR A 262 1.41 36.52 18.51
C TYR A 262 2.65 37.34 18.15
N ALA A 263 3.57 36.73 17.36
CA ALA A 263 4.80 37.40 16.95
C ALA A 263 4.52 38.70 16.15
N VAL A 264 3.49 38.73 15.30
CA VAL A 264 3.08 39.92 14.52
C VAL A 264 2.43 40.97 15.40
N THR A 265 1.57 40.57 16.34
CA THR A 265 0.85 41.49 17.22
C THR A 265 1.67 42.06 18.37
N HIS A 266 2.80 41.40 18.71
CA HIS A 266 3.74 41.77 19.77
C HIS A 266 5.18 41.87 19.23
N PRO A 267 5.50 42.80 18.32
CA PRO A 267 6.75 42.75 17.58
C PRO A 267 8.02 42.82 18.48
N GLY A 268 7.96 43.49 19.62
CA GLY A 268 9.11 43.56 20.55
C GLY A 268 9.47 42.19 21.18
N THR A 269 8.47 41.46 21.67
CA THR A 269 8.63 40.10 22.21
C THR A 269 8.72 39.04 21.10
N GLY A 270 8.03 39.29 19.97
CA GLY A 270 8.03 38.40 18.82
C GLY A 270 9.42 38.17 18.22
N VAL A 271 10.26 39.22 18.14
CA VAL A 271 11.62 39.09 17.64
C VAL A 271 12.45 38.19 18.58
N SER A 272 12.30 38.33 19.89
CA SER A 272 13.01 37.48 20.86
C SER A 272 12.54 36.02 20.77
N ILE A 273 11.24 35.78 20.65
CA ILE A 273 10.66 34.44 20.47
C ILE A 273 11.20 33.77 19.22
N VAL A 274 11.21 34.49 18.08
CA VAL A 274 11.78 33.95 16.83
C VAL A 274 13.27 33.64 16.99
N GLY A 275 14.03 34.53 17.66
CA GLY A 275 15.45 34.30 17.91
C GLY A 275 15.74 33.03 18.71
N TRP A 276 15.00 32.82 19.80
CA TRP A 276 15.14 31.61 20.63
C TRP A 276 14.63 30.36 19.92
N THR A 277 13.51 30.45 19.18
CA THR A 277 13.03 29.34 18.36
C THR A 277 14.07 28.89 17.34
N LEU A 278 14.73 29.82 16.66
CA LEU A 278 15.78 29.47 15.70
C LEU A 278 17.03 28.91 16.39
N HIS A 279 17.36 29.36 17.60
CA HIS A 279 18.45 28.82 18.40
C HIS A 279 18.18 27.34 18.78
N ASP A 280 16.97 27.00 19.21
CA ASP A 280 16.63 25.66 19.70
C ASP A 280 16.21 24.68 18.57
N LEU A 281 15.99 25.21 17.35
CA LEU A 281 15.56 24.42 16.21
C LEU A 281 16.47 23.22 15.89
N PRO A 282 17.83 23.30 15.89
CA PRO A 282 18.67 22.14 15.65
C PRO A 282 18.49 21.03 16.69
N GLY A 283 18.34 21.38 17.97
CA GLY A 283 18.08 20.45 19.05
C GLY A 283 16.74 19.75 18.89
N THR A 284 15.70 20.50 18.53
CA THR A 284 14.36 19.98 18.29
C THR A 284 14.32 19.05 17.08
N ILE A 285 15.03 19.39 15.98
CA ILE A 285 15.16 18.51 14.81
C ILE A 285 15.89 17.21 15.19
N ALA A 286 16.91 17.29 16.04
CA ALA A 286 17.63 16.10 16.50
C ALA A 286 16.78 15.23 17.45
N ALA A 287 16.02 15.86 18.34
CA ALA A 287 15.16 15.16 19.31
C ALA A 287 13.88 14.58 18.69
N GLN A 288 13.30 15.26 17.71
CA GLN A 288 12.04 14.91 17.04
C GLN A 288 10.97 14.36 18.00
N PRO A 289 10.37 15.20 18.86
CA PRO A 289 9.49 14.75 19.94
C PRO A 289 8.20 14.08 19.45
N ARG A 290 7.88 14.21 18.16
CA ARG A 290 6.71 13.59 17.51
C ARG A 290 6.91 13.36 16.01
N ALA A 291 6.00 12.58 15.39
CA ALA A 291 5.92 12.48 13.94
C ALA A 291 5.26 13.72 13.34
N TYR A 292 6.00 14.46 12.52
CA TYR A 292 5.52 15.72 11.94
C TYR A 292 4.54 15.52 10.75
N ASP A 293 4.26 14.30 10.35
CA ASP A 293 3.19 13.97 9.41
C ASP A 293 1.84 13.64 10.08
N GLY A 294 1.82 13.63 11.42
CA GLY A 294 0.62 13.35 12.19
C GLY A 294 0.28 11.86 12.32
N LEU A 295 1.23 10.97 12.03
CA LEU A 295 1.04 9.53 12.19
C LEU A 295 0.65 9.20 13.65
N PRO A 296 -0.52 8.57 13.90
CA PRO A 296 -1.05 8.41 15.26
C PRO A 296 -0.29 7.43 16.15
N SER A 297 0.61 6.64 15.58
CA SER A 297 1.28 5.52 16.24
C SER A 297 2.30 5.92 17.30
N ASP A 298 2.65 7.20 17.42
CA ASP A 298 3.63 7.67 18.40
C ASP A 298 3.03 8.21 19.70
N GLY A 299 1.69 8.12 19.86
CA GLY A 299 1.00 8.66 21.02
C GLY A 299 1.03 10.18 21.13
N GLY A 300 1.72 10.85 20.21
CA GLY A 300 1.81 12.30 20.16
C GLY A 300 0.60 12.98 19.52
N THR A 301 0.45 14.26 19.80
CA THR A 301 -0.55 15.08 19.09
C THR A 301 -0.04 15.46 17.71
N ALA A 302 -0.88 15.35 16.69
CA ALA A 302 -0.56 15.84 15.36
C ALA A 302 -0.12 17.32 15.41
N PRO A 303 0.90 17.75 14.63
CA PRO A 303 1.39 19.12 14.64
C PRO A 303 0.36 20.13 14.15
N LEU A 304 -0.58 19.68 13.35
CA LEU A 304 -1.73 20.47 12.86
C LEU A 304 -3.01 19.66 13.01
N PRO A 305 -4.17 20.33 13.18
CA PRO A 305 -5.46 19.64 13.26
C PRO A 305 -5.76 18.82 11.99
N ASN A 306 -6.37 17.66 12.18
CA ASN A 306 -6.87 16.80 11.10
C ASN A 306 -5.83 16.45 10.02
N MET A 307 -4.61 16.09 10.41
CA MET A 307 -3.62 15.54 9.49
C MET A 307 -3.97 14.09 9.15
N GLN A 308 -4.11 13.79 7.86
CA GLN A 308 -4.55 12.50 7.33
C GLN A 308 -3.66 11.99 6.17
N TRP A 309 -2.74 12.82 5.69
CA TRP A 309 -1.74 12.43 4.69
C TRP A 309 -0.40 12.21 5.36
N TYR A 310 -0.14 10.98 5.70
CA TYR A 310 1.13 10.57 6.31
C TYR A 310 2.21 10.46 5.23
N THR A 311 3.46 10.43 5.65
CA THR A 311 4.60 10.23 4.75
C THR A 311 4.41 8.94 3.96
N PRO A 312 4.43 8.98 2.60
CA PRO A 312 4.13 7.82 1.76
C PRO A 312 4.93 6.57 2.11
N LEU A 313 6.20 6.74 2.52
CA LEU A 313 7.03 5.63 2.97
C LEU A 313 6.39 4.86 4.12
N MET A 314 5.82 5.57 5.10
CA MET A 314 5.24 4.97 6.30
C MET A 314 3.80 4.51 6.11
N ALA A 315 3.04 5.18 5.25
CA ALA A 315 1.62 4.90 5.07
C ALA A 315 1.33 3.78 4.06
N TRP A 316 2.12 3.71 2.99
CA TRP A 316 1.84 2.79 1.88
C TRP A 316 3.00 1.90 1.49
N TRP A 317 4.22 2.44 1.40
CA TRP A 317 5.33 1.68 0.83
C TRP A 317 5.87 0.61 1.77
N LEU A 318 5.96 0.86 3.07
CA LEU A 318 6.38 -0.14 4.04
C LEU A 318 5.26 -1.09 4.44
N PRO A 319 4.05 -0.62 4.89
CA PRO A 319 3.04 -1.53 5.42
C PRO A 319 2.26 -2.26 4.32
N GLN A 320 1.96 -1.60 3.19
CA GLN A 320 0.99 -2.09 2.21
C GLN A 320 1.65 -2.90 1.08
N ARG A 321 1.94 -4.17 1.31
CA ARG A 321 2.55 -5.05 0.31
C ARG A 321 1.77 -5.09 -1.01
N THR A 322 0.45 -5.20 -0.94
CA THR A 322 -0.42 -5.23 -2.12
C THR A 322 -0.29 -3.95 -2.95
N MET A 323 -0.03 -2.81 -2.30
CA MET A 323 0.22 -1.53 -2.95
C MET A 323 1.50 -1.52 -3.77
N LEU A 324 2.60 -2.10 -3.27
CA LEU A 324 3.88 -2.17 -4.01
C LEU A 324 3.70 -2.92 -5.33
N PHE A 325 3.06 -4.09 -5.30
CA PHE A 325 2.79 -4.89 -6.50
C PHE A 325 1.81 -4.19 -7.44
N GLY A 326 0.73 -3.62 -6.89
CA GLY A 326 -0.28 -2.91 -7.66
C GLY A 326 0.26 -1.67 -8.35
N PHE A 327 1.04 -0.85 -7.64
CA PHE A 327 1.61 0.38 -8.20
C PHE A 327 2.62 0.09 -9.30
N ALA A 328 3.51 -0.89 -9.10
CA ALA A 328 4.45 -1.33 -10.14
C ALA A 328 3.71 -1.82 -11.39
N ALA A 329 2.62 -2.60 -11.21
CA ALA A 329 1.76 -3.03 -12.31
C ALA A 329 1.11 -1.84 -13.03
N ALA A 330 0.52 -0.90 -12.29
CA ALA A 330 -0.16 0.27 -12.87
C ALA A 330 0.78 1.13 -13.70
N VAL A 331 1.98 1.44 -13.19
CA VAL A 331 2.96 2.24 -13.95
C VAL A 331 3.45 1.47 -15.18
N SER A 332 3.63 0.14 -15.08
CA SER A 332 3.96 -0.71 -16.23
C SER A 332 2.85 -0.70 -17.30
N VAL A 333 1.59 -0.77 -16.89
CA VAL A 333 0.43 -0.65 -17.80
C VAL A 333 0.41 0.73 -18.46
N LEU A 334 0.63 1.81 -17.72
CA LEU A 334 0.69 3.16 -18.29
C LEU A 334 1.83 3.29 -19.32
N LEU A 335 3.01 2.75 -19.04
CA LEU A 335 4.14 2.74 -19.99
C LEU A 335 3.81 1.98 -21.27
N LEU A 336 3.21 0.78 -21.14
CA LEU A 336 2.79 -0.06 -22.28
C LEU A 336 1.75 0.66 -23.14
N VAL A 337 0.72 1.21 -22.52
CA VAL A 337 -0.36 1.93 -23.21
C VAL A 337 0.17 3.19 -23.89
N LEU A 338 0.99 3.99 -23.19
CA LEU A 338 1.58 5.21 -23.77
C LEU A 338 2.52 4.88 -24.94
N ALA A 339 3.34 3.84 -24.80
CA ALA A 339 4.21 3.38 -25.88
C ALA A 339 3.39 2.89 -27.08
N GLY A 340 2.41 2.02 -26.84
CA GLY A 340 1.53 1.49 -27.88
C GLY A 340 0.70 2.56 -28.56
N ALA A 341 0.15 3.50 -27.78
CA ALA A 341 -0.66 4.59 -28.33
C ALA A 341 0.14 5.62 -29.14
N SER A 342 1.43 5.75 -28.88
CA SER A 342 2.34 6.65 -29.64
C SER A 342 2.99 5.96 -30.84
N SER A 343 2.81 4.65 -31.01
CA SER A 343 3.35 3.89 -32.14
C SER A 343 2.63 4.24 -33.42
N GLY A 344 3.37 4.44 -34.51
CA GLY A 344 2.81 4.62 -35.88
C GLY A 344 2.23 3.34 -36.48
N GLY A 345 2.51 2.17 -35.89
CA GLY A 345 2.09 0.85 -36.34
C GLY A 345 1.10 0.16 -35.37
N ARG A 346 0.85 -1.12 -35.65
CA ARG A 346 0.06 -1.99 -34.75
C ARG A 346 0.85 -2.28 -33.47
N SER A 347 0.17 -2.28 -32.34
CA SER A 347 0.76 -2.44 -30.99
C SER A 347 -0.06 -3.38 -30.10
N TRP A 348 -0.66 -4.39 -30.71
CA TRP A 348 -1.52 -5.36 -30.02
C TRP A 348 -0.83 -6.03 -28.84
N GLU A 349 0.46 -6.35 -28.98
CA GLU A 349 1.25 -7.04 -27.95
C GLU A 349 1.41 -6.18 -26.69
N ALA A 350 1.60 -4.88 -26.83
CA ALA A 350 1.72 -3.95 -25.70
C ALA A 350 0.38 -3.84 -24.95
N PHE A 351 -0.75 -3.71 -25.67
CA PHE A 351 -2.07 -3.67 -25.05
C PHE A 351 -2.48 -5.03 -24.47
N ALA A 352 -2.05 -6.14 -25.08
CA ALA A 352 -2.29 -7.49 -24.56
C ALA A 352 -1.59 -7.71 -23.22
N LEU A 353 -0.30 -7.38 -23.12
CA LEU A 353 0.43 -7.48 -21.85
C LEU A 353 -0.13 -6.51 -20.80
N ALA A 354 -0.50 -5.29 -21.20
CA ALA A 354 -1.20 -4.35 -20.34
C ALA A 354 -2.53 -4.94 -19.82
N GLY A 355 -3.27 -5.65 -20.65
CA GLY A 355 -4.49 -6.38 -20.28
C GLY A 355 -4.23 -7.50 -19.28
N VAL A 356 -3.16 -8.29 -19.45
CA VAL A 356 -2.78 -9.33 -18.46
C VAL A 356 -2.48 -8.70 -17.11
N LEU A 357 -1.64 -7.65 -17.07
CA LEU A 357 -1.27 -6.99 -15.82
C LEU A 357 -2.49 -6.32 -15.14
N ALA A 358 -3.35 -5.63 -15.90
CA ALA A 358 -4.57 -5.03 -15.37
C ALA A 358 -5.56 -6.10 -14.88
N GLY A 359 -5.66 -7.23 -15.59
CA GLY A 359 -6.52 -8.36 -15.23
C GLY A 359 -6.09 -9.09 -13.95
N LEU A 360 -4.82 -9.00 -13.54
CA LEU A 360 -4.35 -9.55 -12.27
C LEU A 360 -4.64 -8.61 -11.07
N LEU A 361 -4.93 -7.33 -11.30
CA LEU A 361 -5.14 -6.37 -10.20
C LEU A 361 -6.27 -6.73 -9.22
N PRO A 362 -7.36 -7.40 -9.60
CA PRO A 362 -8.38 -7.83 -8.64
C PRO A 362 -7.88 -8.75 -7.52
N ILE A 363 -6.80 -9.50 -7.76
CA ILE A 363 -6.14 -10.34 -6.74
C ILE A 363 -4.84 -9.73 -6.20
N VAL A 364 -4.39 -8.60 -6.77
CA VAL A 364 -3.19 -7.87 -6.36
C VAL A 364 -3.55 -6.65 -5.49
N HIS A 365 -4.38 -5.72 -6.01
CA HIS A 365 -4.78 -4.50 -5.31
C HIS A 365 -5.95 -3.82 -6.02
N VAL A 366 -7.14 -3.88 -5.44
CA VAL A 366 -8.38 -3.38 -6.07
C VAL A 366 -8.36 -1.86 -6.26
N GLN A 367 -7.84 -1.12 -5.30
CA GLN A 367 -7.77 0.35 -5.38
C GLN A 367 -6.88 0.80 -6.56
N THR A 368 -5.82 0.05 -6.86
CA THR A 368 -5.02 0.25 -8.08
C THR A 368 -5.86 0.10 -9.33
N LEU A 369 -6.70 -0.95 -9.39
CA LEU A 369 -7.56 -1.16 -10.55
C LEU A 369 -8.52 0.01 -10.77
N ILE A 370 -9.13 0.52 -9.70
CA ILE A 370 -10.04 1.68 -9.77
C ILE A 370 -9.31 2.91 -10.30
N ALA A 371 -8.19 3.29 -9.66
CA ALA A 371 -7.42 4.47 -10.06
C ALA A 371 -6.86 4.34 -11.48
N LEU A 372 -6.30 3.18 -11.83
CA LEU A 372 -5.80 2.89 -13.16
C LEU A 372 -6.90 2.95 -14.22
N THR A 373 -8.10 2.43 -13.92
CA THR A 373 -9.24 2.49 -14.83
C THR A 373 -9.60 3.93 -15.16
N ILE A 374 -9.63 4.84 -14.19
CA ILE A 374 -9.90 6.26 -14.42
C ILE A 374 -8.84 6.87 -15.35
N LEU A 375 -7.55 6.61 -15.11
CA LEU A 375 -6.46 7.08 -15.97
C LEU A 375 -6.57 6.51 -17.39
N LEU A 376 -6.85 5.21 -17.52
CA LEU A 376 -6.99 4.53 -18.81
C LEU A 376 -8.20 5.02 -19.59
N LEU A 377 -9.32 5.34 -18.95
CA LEU A 377 -10.51 5.91 -19.63
C LEU A 377 -10.20 7.27 -20.25
N VAL A 378 -9.41 8.12 -19.56
CA VAL A 378 -8.97 9.39 -20.13
C VAL A 378 -8.03 9.15 -21.33
N LEU A 379 -7.10 8.22 -21.22
CA LEU A 379 -6.20 7.88 -22.33
C LEU A 379 -6.96 7.25 -23.50
N LEU A 380 -7.95 6.38 -23.24
CA LEU A 380 -8.83 5.83 -24.27
C LEU A 380 -9.59 6.93 -25.00
N TRP A 381 -10.19 7.88 -24.27
CA TRP A 381 -10.90 9.01 -24.85
C TRP A 381 -10.00 9.89 -25.71
N ARG A 382 -8.76 10.12 -25.29
CA ARG A 382 -7.79 10.97 -25.97
C ARG A 382 -7.07 10.26 -27.14
N ARG A 383 -6.84 8.96 -27.01
CA ARG A 383 -5.98 8.16 -27.89
C ARG A 383 -6.72 6.93 -28.40
N ARG A 384 -7.78 7.15 -29.18
CA ARG A 384 -8.63 6.09 -29.72
C ARG A 384 -7.86 5.17 -30.66
N ARG A 385 -7.75 3.89 -30.31
CA ARG A 385 -7.12 2.83 -31.07
C ARG A 385 -7.90 1.53 -30.92
N ARG A 386 -7.83 0.66 -31.95
CA ARG A 386 -8.51 -0.65 -31.91
C ARG A 386 -7.88 -1.60 -30.91
N GLU A 387 -6.59 -1.44 -30.62
CA GLU A 387 -5.79 -2.27 -29.71
C GLU A 387 -6.27 -2.19 -28.25
N TRP A 388 -7.05 -1.18 -27.87
CA TRP A 388 -7.74 -1.14 -26.58
C TRP A 388 -8.65 -2.35 -26.36
N ALA A 389 -9.18 -2.97 -27.44
CA ALA A 389 -9.96 -4.21 -27.35
C ALA A 389 -9.12 -5.35 -26.76
N ALA A 390 -7.82 -5.45 -27.11
CA ALA A 390 -6.95 -6.47 -26.52
C ALA A 390 -6.78 -6.28 -25.00
N LEU A 391 -6.54 -5.04 -24.56
CA LEU A 391 -6.45 -4.75 -23.13
C LEU A 391 -7.73 -5.15 -22.38
N LEU A 392 -8.89 -4.75 -22.90
CA LEU A 392 -10.18 -5.02 -22.24
C LEU A 392 -10.53 -6.52 -22.25
N LEU A 393 -10.42 -7.19 -23.41
CA LEU A 393 -10.80 -8.61 -23.53
C LEU A 393 -9.87 -9.51 -22.73
N ILE A 394 -8.55 -9.28 -22.78
CA ILE A 394 -7.58 -10.06 -22.02
C ILE A 394 -7.69 -9.73 -20.53
N GLY A 395 -7.86 -8.46 -20.17
CA GLY A 395 -8.07 -8.06 -18.79
C GLY A 395 -9.30 -8.73 -18.18
N LEU A 396 -10.41 -8.80 -18.92
CA LEU A 396 -11.62 -9.51 -18.50
C LEU A 396 -11.40 -11.03 -18.46
N ALA A 397 -10.69 -11.60 -19.42
CA ALA A 397 -10.40 -13.04 -19.42
C ALA A 397 -9.56 -13.46 -18.19
N VAL A 398 -8.59 -12.62 -17.78
CA VAL A 398 -7.72 -12.89 -16.63
C VAL A 398 -8.40 -12.57 -15.30
N GLY A 399 -9.07 -11.42 -15.20
CA GLY A 399 -9.61 -10.89 -13.93
C GLY A 399 -11.12 -11.03 -13.76
N GLY A 400 -11.87 -11.36 -14.80
CA GLY A 400 -13.32 -11.26 -14.80
C GLY A 400 -14.00 -12.15 -13.78
N VAL A 401 -13.54 -13.39 -13.59
CA VAL A 401 -14.07 -14.31 -12.56
C VAL A 401 -13.91 -13.68 -11.17
N ARG A 402 -12.76 -13.12 -10.89
CA ARG A 402 -12.51 -12.49 -9.58
C ARG A 402 -13.33 -11.22 -9.40
N LEU A 403 -13.48 -10.41 -10.44
CA LEU A 403 -14.34 -9.24 -10.41
C LEU A 403 -15.79 -9.62 -10.14
N ALA A 404 -16.28 -10.70 -10.78
CA ALA A 404 -17.63 -11.22 -10.51
C ALA A 404 -17.77 -11.70 -9.06
N GLN A 405 -16.79 -12.42 -8.52
CA GLN A 405 -16.78 -12.82 -7.10
C GLN A 405 -16.86 -11.62 -6.17
N LEU A 406 -16.05 -10.58 -6.41
CA LEU A 406 -16.08 -9.36 -5.62
C LEU A 406 -17.41 -8.61 -5.73
N ALA A 407 -17.99 -8.51 -6.94
CA ALA A 407 -19.25 -7.82 -7.16
C ALA A 407 -20.46 -8.57 -6.56
N LEU A 408 -20.41 -9.92 -6.54
CA LEU A 408 -21.47 -10.77 -5.98
C LEU A 408 -21.30 -11.02 -4.48
N ALA A 409 -20.12 -10.71 -3.92
CA ALA A 409 -19.93 -10.83 -2.49
C ALA A 409 -20.94 -9.90 -1.79
N LYS A 410 -21.67 -10.46 -0.83
CA LYS A 410 -22.55 -9.66 0.02
C LYS A 410 -21.67 -8.75 0.88
N HIS A 411 -21.63 -7.50 0.53
CA HIS A 411 -21.18 -6.45 1.43
C HIS A 411 -22.35 -6.19 2.39
N GLY A 412 -22.50 -7.07 3.39
CA GLY A 412 -23.48 -6.88 4.44
C GLY A 412 -23.18 -5.60 5.21
N SER A 413 -24.22 -4.91 5.66
CA SER A 413 -24.06 -3.92 6.70
C SER A 413 -23.71 -4.68 7.97
N PRO A 414 -22.46 -4.74 8.41
CA PRO A 414 -22.17 -5.43 9.63
C PRO A 414 -22.67 -4.59 10.79
N VAL A 415 -23.43 -5.20 11.67
CA VAL A 415 -23.53 -4.73 13.04
C VAL A 415 -22.17 -5.03 13.66
N SER A 416 -21.21 -4.22 13.31
CA SER A 416 -19.86 -4.27 13.87
C SER A 416 -19.87 -3.49 15.19
N PRO A 417 -19.06 -3.87 16.20
CA PRO A 417 -18.79 -3.00 17.33
C PRO A 417 -18.22 -1.62 16.94
N TYR A 418 -17.76 -1.47 15.71
CA TYR A 418 -17.27 -0.21 15.13
C TYR A 418 -18.31 0.55 14.29
N GLY A 419 -19.57 0.11 14.26
CA GLY A 419 -20.69 0.75 13.55
C GLY A 419 -21.20 0.00 12.32
N THR A 420 -22.32 0.48 11.75
CA THR A 420 -22.95 -0.10 10.55
C THR A 420 -22.45 0.63 9.32
N ASP A 421 -21.65 -0.04 8.49
CA ASP A 421 -21.07 0.57 7.30
C ASP A 421 -21.43 -0.20 6.04
N VAL A 422 -22.20 0.44 5.16
CA VAL A 422 -22.44 -0.02 3.80
C VAL A 422 -21.58 0.82 2.87
N TYR A 423 -20.67 0.20 2.15
CA TYR A 423 -19.82 0.90 1.17
C TYR A 423 -20.06 0.34 -0.24
N PRO A 424 -19.77 1.12 -1.27
CA PRO A 424 -19.35 2.52 -1.25
C PRO A 424 -20.51 3.45 -0.85
N TRP A 425 -20.17 4.62 -0.27
CA TRP A 425 -21.14 5.67 0.07
C TRP A 425 -20.66 7.04 -0.41
N LEU A 426 -21.55 8.02 -0.41
CA LEU A 426 -21.20 9.41 -0.68
C LEU A 426 -20.81 10.12 0.62
N GLU A 427 -19.65 10.78 0.58
CA GLU A 427 -19.14 11.65 1.65
C GLU A 427 -18.55 12.91 1.00
N PRO A 428 -19.40 13.91 0.67
CA PRO A 428 -18.95 15.12 0.02
C PRO A 428 -17.88 15.85 0.84
N GLY A 429 -16.74 16.13 0.19
CA GLY A 429 -15.58 16.73 0.83
C GLY A 429 -14.69 15.72 1.58
N TRP A 430 -15.12 14.48 1.70
CA TRP A 430 -14.37 13.41 2.36
C TRP A 430 -13.90 13.84 3.78
N LEU A 431 -12.67 13.49 4.19
CA LEU A 431 -12.12 13.82 5.51
C LEU A 431 -12.03 15.33 5.79
N ALA A 432 -12.03 16.18 4.77
CA ALA A 432 -12.06 17.64 4.93
C ALA A 432 -13.36 18.11 5.60
N ASN A 433 -14.47 17.41 5.36
CA ASN A 433 -15.77 17.73 5.97
C ASN A 433 -15.96 17.02 7.32
N ALA A 434 -15.61 15.76 7.40
CA ALA A 434 -16.01 14.91 8.53
C ALA A 434 -15.16 15.09 9.79
N GLY A 435 -13.94 15.61 9.67
CA GLY A 435 -13.00 15.79 10.80
C GLY A 435 -12.59 14.52 11.51
N THR A 436 -13.33 13.41 11.35
CA THR A 436 -13.07 12.10 11.98
C THR A 436 -13.65 10.97 11.18
N VAL A 437 -13.02 9.80 11.29
CA VAL A 437 -13.46 8.50 10.75
C VAL A 437 -14.88 8.10 11.16
N ALA A 438 -15.44 8.74 12.17
CA ALA A 438 -16.62 8.25 12.89
C ALA A 438 -17.89 9.10 12.73
N ASN A 439 -18.05 9.91 11.70
CA ASN A 439 -19.30 10.65 11.51
C ASN A 439 -20.27 9.95 10.53
N PRO A 440 -21.13 9.02 11.00
CA PRO A 440 -22.09 8.31 10.15
C PRO A 440 -23.23 9.20 9.65
N SER A 441 -23.45 10.38 10.24
CA SER A 441 -24.60 11.24 9.95
C SER A 441 -24.51 12.00 8.61
N GLY A 442 -23.35 12.03 7.96
CA GLY A 442 -23.15 12.67 6.65
C GLY A 442 -23.14 11.71 5.45
N ARG A 443 -23.34 10.42 5.68
CA ARG A 443 -23.25 9.38 4.64
C ARG A 443 -24.55 9.28 3.85
N LEU A 444 -24.42 9.33 2.52
CA LEU A 444 -25.54 9.18 1.58
C LEU A 444 -25.33 7.93 0.74
N ASP A 445 -26.42 7.27 0.35
CA ASP A 445 -26.35 6.17 -0.60
C ASP A 445 -26.02 6.67 -2.03
N LEU A 446 -25.67 5.73 -2.92
CA LEU A 446 -25.32 6.01 -4.32
C LEU A 446 -26.55 6.13 -5.24
N SER A 447 -27.73 6.45 -4.73
CA SER A 447 -28.88 6.74 -5.59
C SER A 447 -28.62 7.95 -6.51
N PRO A 448 -29.17 7.99 -7.73
CA PRO A 448 -28.89 9.06 -8.68
C PRO A 448 -29.18 10.47 -8.13
N GLY A 449 -30.23 10.62 -7.31
CA GLY A 449 -30.56 11.89 -6.66
C GLY A 449 -29.50 12.33 -5.65
N ASN A 450 -29.03 11.40 -4.81
CA ASN A 450 -27.99 11.65 -3.83
C ASN A 450 -26.62 11.93 -4.49
N VAL A 451 -26.28 11.21 -5.57
CA VAL A 451 -25.05 11.47 -6.34
C VAL A 451 -25.05 12.89 -6.88
N PHE A 452 -26.17 13.36 -7.44
CA PHE A 452 -26.27 14.74 -7.95
C PHE A 452 -26.19 15.76 -6.82
N ALA A 453 -26.96 15.60 -5.74
CA ALA A 453 -26.94 16.48 -4.58
C ALA A 453 -25.55 16.50 -3.91
N GLY A 454 -24.93 15.34 -3.72
CA GLY A 454 -23.59 15.20 -3.16
C GLY A 454 -22.52 15.88 -4.01
N ALA A 455 -22.62 15.78 -5.35
CA ALA A 455 -21.72 16.48 -6.25
C ALA A 455 -21.84 18.01 -6.12
N ILE A 456 -23.07 18.55 -6.00
CA ILE A 456 -23.29 19.98 -5.76
C ILE A 456 -22.69 20.39 -4.41
N GLN A 457 -22.91 19.62 -3.37
CA GLN A 457 -22.35 19.88 -2.05
C GLN A 457 -20.82 19.85 -2.06
N ALA A 458 -20.21 18.85 -2.70
CA ALA A 458 -18.75 18.75 -2.83
C ALA A 458 -18.16 19.96 -3.58
N VAL A 459 -18.83 20.44 -4.64
CA VAL A 459 -18.43 21.66 -5.35
C VAL A 459 -18.56 22.89 -4.46
N GLY A 460 -19.63 23.00 -3.66
CA GLY A 460 -19.83 24.11 -2.71
C GLY A 460 -18.69 24.18 -1.68
N MET A 461 -18.15 23.06 -1.25
CA MET A 461 -17.06 23.01 -0.27
C MET A 461 -15.75 23.60 -0.78
N ILE A 462 -15.50 23.57 -2.09
CA ILE A 462 -14.31 24.21 -2.70
C ILE A 462 -14.28 25.72 -2.42
N GLY A 463 -15.42 26.33 -2.11
CA GLY A 463 -15.53 27.74 -1.69
C GLY A 463 -15.21 28.00 -0.22
N THR A 464 -14.98 26.96 0.61
CA THR A 464 -14.77 27.10 2.05
C THR A 464 -13.29 27.16 2.44
N ALA A 465 -12.98 27.96 3.47
CA ALA A 465 -11.61 28.06 4.00
C ALA A 465 -11.16 26.75 4.64
N GLU A 466 -12.09 26.02 5.25
CA GLU A 466 -11.84 24.74 5.93
C GLU A 466 -11.35 23.68 4.93
N TRP A 467 -11.97 23.59 3.75
CA TRP A 467 -11.56 22.66 2.70
C TRP A 467 -10.15 22.95 2.19
N TRP A 468 -9.84 24.23 1.90
CA TRP A 468 -8.49 24.61 1.49
C TRP A 468 -7.47 24.43 2.61
N GLY A 469 -7.83 24.76 3.85
CA GLY A 469 -7.00 24.58 5.03
C GLY A 469 -6.61 23.10 5.22
N PHE A 470 -7.58 22.20 5.10
CA PHE A 470 -7.33 20.75 5.17
C PHE A 470 -6.33 20.29 4.10
N TRP A 471 -6.57 20.61 2.83
CA TRP A 471 -5.71 20.16 1.74
C TRP A 471 -4.32 20.81 1.77
N LEU A 472 -4.21 22.08 2.17
CA LEU A 472 -2.92 22.75 2.34
C LEU A 472 -2.13 22.15 3.50
N ALA A 473 -2.78 21.83 4.61
CA ALA A 473 -2.12 21.17 5.74
C ALA A 473 -1.59 19.78 5.35
N ASN A 474 -2.39 19.01 4.62
CA ASN A 474 -2.09 17.63 4.28
C ASN A 474 -1.18 17.47 3.06
N LEU A 475 -1.34 18.28 2.02
CA LEU A 475 -0.69 18.09 0.71
C LEU A 475 0.05 19.36 0.22
N GLY A 476 0.08 20.41 1.02
CA GLY A 476 0.78 21.65 0.66
C GLY A 476 0.32 22.21 -0.69
N ILE A 477 1.29 22.52 -1.55
CA ILE A 477 1.04 23.13 -2.88
C ILE A 477 0.38 22.17 -3.90
N ALA A 478 0.25 20.88 -3.62
CA ALA A 478 -0.21 19.88 -4.60
C ALA A 478 -1.62 20.17 -5.14
N VAL A 479 -2.56 20.53 -4.24
CA VAL A 479 -3.95 20.83 -4.65
C VAL A 479 -4.07 22.16 -5.39
N PRO A 480 -3.51 23.28 -4.91
CA PRO A 480 -3.46 24.51 -5.70
C PRO A 480 -2.84 24.31 -7.09
N LEU A 481 -1.77 23.54 -7.19
CA LEU A 481 -1.09 23.29 -8.46
C LEU A 481 -2.00 22.61 -9.48
N ILE A 482 -2.69 21.52 -9.10
CA ILE A 482 -3.57 20.81 -10.05
C ILE A 482 -4.73 21.70 -10.50
N VAL A 483 -5.27 22.52 -9.60
CA VAL A 483 -6.33 23.48 -9.94
C VAL A 483 -5.84 24.53 -10.94
N VAL A 484 -4.64 25.10 -10.73
CA VAL A 484 -4.02 26.07 -11.64
C VAL A 484 -3.73 25.44 -13.01
N VAL A 485 -3.21 24.20 -13.02
CA VAL A 485 -2.95 23.46 -14.29
C VAL A 485 -4.27 23.19 -15.02
N ALA A 486 -5.31 22.73 -14.33
CA ALA A 486 -6.62 22.49 -14.92
C ALA A 486 -7.22 23.79 -15.50
N ALA A 487 -7.20 24.88 -14.73
CA ALA A 487 -7.64 26.20 -15.21
C ALA A 487 -6.83 26.67 -16.43
N GLY A 488 -5.51 26.45 -16.44
CA GLY A 488 -4.65 26.77 -17.58
C GLY A 488 -5.01 25.97 -18.84
N VAL A 489 -5.34 24.69 -18.69
CA VAL A 489 -5.80 23.83 -19.81
C VAL A 489 -7.12 24.31 -20.38
N VAL A 490 -8.08 24.71 -19.52
CA VAL A 490 -9.37 25.28 -19.95
C VAL A 490 -9.15 26.63 -20.64
N ALA A 491 -8.35 27.52 -20.05
CA ALA A 491 -8.05 28.83 -20.59
C ALA A 491 -7.42 28.78 -21.97
N ARG A 492 -6.57 27.76 -22.27
CA ARG A 492 -6.01 27.56 -23.63
C ARG A 492 -7.06 27.43 -24.72
N ARG A 493 -8.27 26.98 -24.39
CA ARG A 493 -9.38 26.74 -25.35
C ARG A 493 -10.30 27.96 -25.46
N ALA A 494 -10.24 28.88 -24.53
CA ALA A 494 -11.17 30.01 -24.47
C ALA A 494 -10.90 31.15 -25.49
N GLY A 495 -9.71 31.19 -26.10
CA GLY A 495 -9.32 32.24 -27.05
C GLY A 495 -8.78 33.54 -26.36
N GLY A 496 -8.30 34.48 -27.15
CA GLY A 496 -7.86 35.80 -26.72
C GLY A 496 -6.76 35.83 -25.63
N ALA A 497 -6.89 36.70 -24.66
CA ALA A 497 -5.95 36.85 -23.54
C ALA A 497 -5.93 35.64 -22.64
N ALA A 498 -7.06 35.00 -22.38
CA ALA A 498 -7.15 33.78 -21.59
C ALA A 498 -6.32 32.63 -22.20
N ALA A 499 -6.38 32.47 -23.53
CA ALA A 499 -5.55 31.47 -24.22
C ALA A 499 -4.05 31.74 -24.07
N ARG A 500 -3.63 33.02 -24.02
CA ARG A 500 -2.21 33.39 -23.77
C ARG A 500 -1.79 32.96 -22.35
N VAL A 501 -2.57 33.32 -21.35
CA VAL A 501 -2.33 32.94 -19.95
C VAL A 501 -2.30 31.41 -19.81
N GLY A 502 -3.27 30.69 -20.38
CA GLY A 502 -3.32 29.24 -20.35
C GLY A 502 -2.08 28.59 -20.99
N ARG A 503 -1.56 29.14 -22.11
CA ARG A 503 -0.31 28.66 -22.73
C ARG A 503 0.91 28.87 -21.81
N VAL A 504 1.00 30.02 -21.15
CA VAL A 504 2.10 30.31 -20.21
C VAL A 504 2.05 29.32 -19.02
N VAL A 505 0.89 29.16 -18.37
CA VAL A 505 0.70 28.26 -17.23
C VAL A 505 1.05 26.82 -17.59
N THR A 506 0.68 26.38 -18.78
CA THR A 506 0.89 24.98 -19.19
C THR A 506 2.18 24.76 -20.00
N SER A 507 3.03 25.77 -20.18
CA SER A 507 4.25 25.69 -21.02
C SER A 507 5.30 24.69 -20.51
N ALA A 508 5.35 24.48 -19.19
CA ALA A 508 6.26 23.52 -18.57
C ALA A 508 5.81 22.06 -18.70
N PHE A 509 4.58 21.81 -19.20
CA PHE A 509 3.96 20.48 -19.14
C PHE A 509 3.71 19.92 -20.55
N PRO A 510 4.34 18.77 -20.89
CA PRO A 510 4.03 18.06 -22.14
C PRO A 510 2.58 17.58 -22.19
N VAL A 511 2.00 17.53 -23.40
CA VAL A 511 0.60 17.13 -23.61
C VAL A 511 0.25 15.77 -22.95
N PRO A 512 1.09 14.71 -23.05
CA PRO A 512 0.77 13.45 -22.37
C PRO A 512 0.65 13.57 -20.85
N LEU A 513 1.45 14.43 -20.22
CA LEU A 513 1.34 14.71 -18.78
C LEU A 513 0.04 15.43 -18.45
N LEU A 514 -0.39 16.38 -19.29
CA LEU A 514 -1.68 17.06 -19.11
C LEU A 514 -2.89 16.11 -19.30
N GLU A 515 -2.77 15.09 -20.14
CA GLU A 515 -3.77 14.01 -20.26
C GLU A 515 -3.88 13.22 -18.96
N LEU A 516 -2.75 12.82 -18.36
CA LEU A 516 -2.74 12.17 -17.05
C LEU A 516 -3.22 13.11 -15.92
N ALA A 517 -2.91 14.40 -15.99
CA ALA A 517 -3.39 15.40 -15.02
C ALA A 517 -4.93 15.49 -14.99
N LEU A 518 -5.59 15.33 -16.15
CA LEU A 518 -7.05 15.24 -16.19
C LEU A 518 -7.55 13.99 -15.47
N GLY A 519 -6.91 12.83 -15.69
CA GLY A 519 -7.26 11.59 -14.97
C GLY A 519 -7.02 11.71 -13.47
N ALA A 520 -5.92 12.35 -13.07
CA ALA A 520 -5.62 12.64 -11.68
C ALA A 520 -6.70 13.54 -11.05
N LEU A 521 -7.14 14.59 -11.75
CA LEU A 521 -8.23 15.44 -11.28
C LEU A 521 -9.52 14.65 -11.06
N LEU A 522 -9.84 13.70 -11.94
CA LEU A 522 -11.01 12.82 -11.78
C LEU A 522 -10.85 11.89 -10.58
N ILE A 523 -9.66 11.33 -10.32
CA ILE A 523 -9.38 10.54 -9.10
C ILE A 523 -9.60 11.39 -7.86
N PHE A 524 -9.07 12.62 -7.84
CA PHE A 524 -9.24 13.54 -6.72
C PHE A 524 -10.72 13.89 -6.47
N ALA A 525 -11.46 14.18 -7.54
CA ALA A 525 -12.89 14.44 -7.45
C ALA A 525 -13.67 13.23 -6.95
N ALA A 526 -13.34 12.02 -7.44
CA ALA A 526 -13.98 10.78 -6.99
C ALA A 526 -13.73 10.53 -5.49
N CYS A 527 -12.50 10.74 -5.00
CA CYS A 527 -12.18 10.59 -3.57
C CYS A 527 -12.85 11.66 -2.69
N ASN A 528 -13.13 12.85 -3.22
CA ASN A 528 -13.88 13.91 -2.51
C ASN A 528 -15.39 13.76 -2.60
N LEU A 529 -15.89 12.74 -3.28
CA LEU A 529 -17.32 12.47 -3.42
C LEU A 529 -17.71 11.10 -2.88
N VAL A 530 -16.90 10.08 -3.16
CA VAL A 530 -17.20 8.67 -2.87
C VAL A 530 -16.15 8.09 -1.95
N VAL A 531 -16.58 7.39 -0.91
CA VAL A 531 -15.74 6.52 -0.09
C VAL A 531 -15.92 5.08 -0.58
N PHE A 532 -14.82 4.45 -0.95
CA PHE A 532 -14.83 3.16 -1.65
C PHE A 532 -14.76 1.95 -0.73
N GLN A 533 -14.42 2.12 0.52
CA GLN A 533 -14.36 1.04 1.52
C GLN A 533 -14.74 1.54 2.91
N THR A 534 -14.91 0.60 3.83
CA THR A 534 -15.42 0.81 5.17
C THR A 534 -14.62 1.85 5.94
N TRP A 535 -13.30 1.82 5.83
CA TRP A 535 -12.45 2.85 6.41
C TRP A 535 -12.22 3.99 5.41
N ASN A 536 -12.83 5.14 5.65
CA ASN A 536 -12.77 6.28 4.74
C ASN A 536 -11.35 6.79 4.47
N TRP A 537 -10.42 6.63 5.43
CA TRP A 537 -9.00 6.94 5.22
C TRP A 537 -8.38 6.16 4.05
N ASP A 538 -8.87 4.99 3.74
CA ASP A 538 -8.38 4.12 2.67
C ASP A 538 -8.56 4.71 1.26
N ASN A 539 -9.35 5.78 1.11
CA ASN A 539 -9.37 6.57 -0.13
C ASN A 539 -7.98 7.16 -0.46
N THR A 540 -7.10 7.33 0.53
CA THR A 540 -5.71 7.72 0.31
C THR A 540 -4.97 6.75 -0.62
N LYS A 541 -5.34 5.47 -0.62
CA LYS A 541 -4.76 4.45 -1.51
C LYS A 541 -5.05 4.73 -3.00
N LEU A 542 -6.15 5.41 -3.31
CA LEU A 542 -6.43 5.92 -4.66
C LEU A 542 -5.69 7.24 -4.91
N LEU A 543 -5.63 8.11 -3.90
CA LEU A 543 -4.95 9.39 -4.01
C LEU A 543 -3.45 9.26 -4.26
N VAL A 544 -2.82 8.12 -3.94
CA VAL A 544 -1.40 7.87 -4.30
C VAL A 544 -1.18 7.93 -5.82
N TYR A 545 -2.15 7.50 -6.64
CA TYR A 545 -2.06 7.59 -8.10
C TYR A 545 -2.27 9.02 -8.61
N TRP A 546 -3.13 9.78 -7.96
CA TRP A 546 -3.21 11.22 -8.16
C TRP A 546 -1.89 11.89 -7.79
N TYR A 547 -1.31 11.53 -6.64
CA TYR A 547 -0.07 12.09 -6.13
C TYR A 547 1.14 11.79 -7.03
N LEU A 548 1.19 10.62 -7.66
CA LEU A 548 2.17 10.32 -8.72
C LEU A 548 2.17 11.37 -9.82
N VAL A 549 0.99 11.74 -10.32
CA VAL A 549 0.87 12.73 -11.39
C VAL A 549 1.24 14.11 -10.89
N ILE A 550 0.86 14.46 -9.66
CA ILE A 550 1.27 15.73 -9.03
C ILE A 550 2.79 15.80 -8.86
N ALA A 551 3.41 14.71 -8.41
CA ALA A 551 4.86 14.64 -8.27
C ALA A 551 5.58 14.86 -9.61
N LEU A 552 5.05 14.31 -10.70
CA LEU A 552 5.55 14.55 -12.07
C LEU A 552 5.34 16.01 -12.52
N LEU A 553 4.21 16.64 -12.15
CA LEU A 553 3.95 18.05 -12.43
C LEU A 553 4.92 18.95 -11.65
N ILE A 554 5.12 18.71 -10.36
CA ILE A 554 6.08 19.46 -9.53
C ILE A 554 7.50 19.27 -10.08
N GLY A 555 7.88 18.04 -10.40
CA GLY A 555 9.18 17.73 -10.99
C GLY A 555 9.40 18.43 -12.34
N ALA A 556 8.38 18.46 -13.21
CA ALA A 556 8.43 19.15 -14.49
C ALA A 556 8.61 20.68 -14.31
N LEU A 557 7.87 21.27 -13.38
CA LEU A 557 7.93 22.70 -13.08
C LEU A 557 9.29 23.07 -12.48
N ALA A 558 9.77 22.30 -11.51
CA ALA A 558 11.08 22.51 -10.90
C ALA A 558 12.21 22.39 -11.93
N ALA A 559 12.19 21.40 -12.81
CA ALA A 559 13.16 21.25 -13.87
C ALA A 559 13.08 22.37 -14.90
N HIS A 560 11.88 22.86 -15.22
CA HIS A 560 11.68 24.00 -16.10
C HIS A 560 12.31 25.27 -15.53
N TRP A 561 12.20 25.49 -14.21
CA TRP A 561 12.75 26.66 -13.52
C TRP A 561 14.24 26.53 -13.21
N TRP A 562 14.87 25.38 -13.38
CA TRP A 562 16.30 25.16 -13.07
C TRP A 562 17.29 25.89 -14.00
N ARG A 563 16.88 26.89 -14.75
CA ARG A 563 17.65 27.55 -15.82
C ARG A 563 18.26 28.90 -15.47
N GLY A 564 18.26 29.30 -14.18
CA GLY A 564 18.81 30.58 -13.74
C GLY A 564 18.82 30.69 -12.21
N ALA A 565 19.49 31.70 -11.64
CA ALA A 565 19.63 31.80 -10.19
C ALA A 565 18.27 31.97 -9.47
N TRP A 566 17.50 32.99 -9.84
CA TRP A 566 16.18 33.24 -9.24
C TRP A 566 15.16 32.12 -9.49
N PRO A 567 15.01 31.56 -10.72
CA PRO A 567 14.15 30.42 -10.92
C PRO A 567 14.58 29.17 -10.16
N ARG A 568 15.88 28.96 -9.91
CA ARG A 568 16.35 27.86 -9.03
C ARG A 568 15.88 28.04 -7.60
N ILE A 569 15.93 29.26 -7.05
CA ILE A 569 15.37 29.54 -5.72
C ILE A 569 13.88 29.23 -5.70
N ALA A 570 13.13 29.66 -6.71
CA ALA A 570 11.70 29.34 -6.82
C ALA A 570 11.45 27.82 -6.90
N ALA A 571 12.27 27.05 -7.62
CA ALA A 571 12.19 25.61 -7.68
C ALA A 571 12.46 24.94 -6.30
N LEU A 572 13.45 25.45 -5.56
CA LEU A 572 13.74 24.98 -4.21
C LEU A 572 12.62 25.32 -3.23
N LEU A 573 12.05 26.52 -3.31
CA LEU A 573 10.88 26.92 -2.51
C LEU A 573 9.60 26.16 -2.88
N LEU A 574 9.50 25.61 -4.09
CA LEU A 574 8.42 24.74 -4.51
C LEU A 574 8.60 23.32 -3.93
N VAL A 575 9.78 22.73 -4.09
CA VAL A 575 10.05 21.34 -3.75
C VAL A 575 10.35 21.16 -2.26
N GLY A 576 11.09 22.07 -1.65
CA GLY A 576 11.55 21.97 -0.26
C GLY A 576 10.41 21.73 0.74
N PRO A 577 9.38 22.58 0.79
CA PRO A 577 8.25 22.39 1.72
C PRO A 577 7.53 21.08 1.54
N VAL A 578 7.44 20.56 0.31
CA VAL A 578 6.79 19.26 0.02
C VAL A 578 7.59 18.10 0.60
N LEU A 579 8.91 18.25 0.70
CA LEU A 579 9.80 17.17 1.18
C LEU A 579 10.13 17.26 2.67
N LEU A 580 10.03 18.42 3.29
CA LEU A 580 10.54 18.65 4.66
C LEU A 580 9.87 17.75 5.69
N THR A 581 8.56 17.61 5.68
CA THR A 581 7.83 16.76 6.62
C THR A 581 8.31 15.32 6.53
N GLY A 582 8.34 14.75 5.33
CA GLY A 582 8.77 13.37 5.14
C GLY A 582 10.26 13.15 5.33
N ALA A 583 11.09 14.14 5.04
CA ALA A 583 12.51 14.07 5.34
C ALA A 583 12.77 13.94 6.85
N LEU A 584 12.04 14.69 7.68
CA LEU A 584 12.10 14.56 9.14
C LEU A 584 11.70 13.16 9.59
N VAL A 585 10.58 12.61 9.04
CA VAL A 585 10.13 11.25 9.36
C VAL A 585 11.18 10.21 8.95
N VAL A 586 11.78 10.34 7.77
CA VAL A 586 12.82 9.39 7.30
C VAL A 586 14.06 9.47 8.16
N VAL A 587 14.50 10.67 8.55
CA VAL A 587 15.66 10.82 9.47
C VAL A 587 15.39 10.10 10.78
N ARG A 588 14.18 10.22 11.33
CA ARG A 588 13.78 9.52 12.55
C ARG A 588 13.75 7.99 12.41
N LEU A 589 13.44 7.48 11.22
CA LEU A 589 13.41 6.04 10.93
C LEU A 589 14.77 5.39 10.81
N LEU A 590 15.82 6.17 10.58
CA LEU A 590 17.14 5.60 10.34
C LEU A 590 17.75 5.09 11.66
N PRO A 591 18.34 3.87 11.69
CA PRO A 591 18.74 3.18 12.91
C PRO A 591 19.85 3.89 13.73
N TRP A 592 20.42 4.95 13.20
CA TRP A 592 21.48 5.73 13.89
C TRP A 592 20.97 6.85 14.80
N THR A 593 19.66 7.11 14.84
CA THR A 593 19.10 8.06 15.80
C THR A 593 19.01 7.39 17.16
N PRO A 594 19.62 7.98 18.21
CA PRO A 594 19.69 7.35 19.53
C PRO A 594 18.37 7.29 20.28
N THR A 595 17.35 7.99 19.82
CA THR A 595 16.03 8.04 20.43
C THR A 595 15.17 6.91 19.88
N MET A 596 15.24 5.75 20.47
CA MET A 596 14.23 4.70 20.31
C MET A 596 12.96 5.15 21.02
N ASP A 597 12.03 5.64 20.26
CA ASP A 597 10.72 6.02 20.73
C ASP A 597 9.64 5.25 19.95
N ALA A 598 8.38 5.61 20.20
CA ALA A 598 7.22 4.94 19.64
C ALA A 598 7.19 4.86 18.09
N ILE A 599 8.01 5.60 17.33
CA ILE A 599 8.07 5.50 15.86
C ILE A 599 9.09 4.48 15.38
N THR A 600 10.21 4.33 16.11
CA THR A 600 11.34 3.55 15.63
C THR A 600 11.27 2.07 15.99
N GLY A 601 10.35 1.66 16.89
CA GLY A 601 10.25 0.26 17.35
C GLY A 601 11.51 -0.18 18.11
N PRO A 602 11.79 -1.43 18.28
CA PRO A 602 11.07 -2.60 17.73
C PRO A 602 9.77 -2.92 18.48
N TYR A 603 8.85 -3.58 17.76
CA TYR A 603 7.57 -4.05 18.31
C TYR A 603 7.50 -5.56 18.13
N THR A 604 7.24 -6.31 19.21
CA THR A 604 7.18 -7.77 19.16
C THR A 604 5.91 -8.23 18.45
N ILE A 605 6.05 -8.96 17.34
CA ILE A 605 4.97 -9.66 16.66
C ILE A 605 4.66 -10.95 17.40
N ALA A 606 5.70 -11.74 17.73
CA ALA A 606 5.58 -12.95 18.52
C ALA A 606 6.87 -13.17 19.32
N SER A 607 6.77 -13.38 20.62
CA SER A 607 7.94 -13.68 21.46
C SER A 607 8.62 -14.98 21.02
N ALA A 608 9.86 -15.21 21.44
CA ALA A 608 10.59 -16.45 21.10
C ALA A 608 9.82 -17.69 21.54
N GLN A 609 9.14 -17.64 22.69
CA GLN A 609 8.32 -18.75 23.18
C GLN A 609 7.03 -18.91 22.38
N GLU A 610 6.38 -17.81 21.97
CA GLU A 610 5.21 -17.86 21.08
C GLU A 610 5.56 -18.37 19.69
N VAL A 611 6.74 -18.03 19.16
CA VAL A 611 7.26 -18.62 17.91
C VAL A 611 7.45 -20.14 18.07
N GLN A 612 8.04 -20.59 19.19
CA GLN A 612 8.22 -22.03 19.46
C GLN A 612 6.88 -22.76 19.61
N LEU A 613 5.92 -22.14 20.31
CA LEU A 613 4.54 -22.63 20.41
C LEU A 613 3.91 -22.78 19.01
N ALA A 614 4.03 -21.76 18.17
CA ALA A 614 3.48 -21.77 16.82
C ALA A 614 4.13 -22.86 15.94
N VAL A 615 5.45 -23.05 16.04
CA VAL A 615 6.16 -24.15 15.36
C VAL A 615 5.64 -25.51 15.83
N THR A 616 5.37 -25.67 17.12
CA THR A 616 4.79 -26.90 17.66
C THR A 616 3.41 -27.17 17.07
N ILE A 617 2.54 -26.14 17.02
CA ILE A 617 1.22 -26.23 16.38
C ILE A 617 1.31 -26.49 14.88
N ALA A 618 2.26 -25.87 14.19
CA ALA A 618 2.50 -26.11 12.77
C ALA A 618 2.82 -27.58 12.47
N ASN A 619 3.52 -28.25 13.38
CA ASN A 619 3.94 -29.66 13.23
C ASN A 619 2.90 -30.68 13.74
N THR A 620 2.06 -30.31 14.70
CA THR A 620 1.14 -31.25 15.36
C THR A 620 -0.31 -31.11 14.91
N ALA A 621 -0.77 -29.89 14.61
CA ALA A 621 -2.13 -29.67 14.13
C ALA A 621 -2.24 -29.98 12.63
N PRO A 622 -3.33 -30.63 12.17
CA PRO A 622 -3.56 -30.84 10.74
C PRO A 622 -3.57 -29.54 9.94
N LYS A 623 -3.18 -29.62 8.67
CA LYS A 623 -3.35 -28.51 7.73
C LYS A 623 -4.84 -28.14 7.65
N GLY A 624 -5.16 -26.85 7.63
CA GLY A 624 -6.54 -26.38 7.61
C GLY A 624 -7.28 -26.48 8.95
N ALA A 625 -6.61 -26.88 10.05
CA ALA A 625 -7.24 -26.90 11.36
C ALA A 625 -7.75 -25.51 11.75
N VAL A 626 -8.97 -25.47 12.29
CA VAL A 626 -9.59 -24.26 12.81
C VAL A 626 -9.27 -24.11 14.29
N VAL A 627 -8.80 -22.94 14.67
CA VAL A 627 -8.39 -22.62 16.04
C VAL A 627 -9.25 -21.46 16.57
N LEU A 628 -9.74 -21.60 17.77
CA LEU A 628 -10.31 -20.47 18.50
C LEU A 628 -9.15 -19.61 19.00
N THR A 629 -9.00 -18.40 18.46
CA THR A 629 -7.95 -17.45 18.75
C THR A 629 -8.50 -16.17 19.37
N PHE A 630 -7.66 -15.38 20.05
CA PHE A 630 -8.07 -14.15 20.74
C PHE A 630 -8.45 -12.99 19.85
N GLY A 631 -8.27 -13.09 18.52
CA GLY A 631 -8.59 -12.00 17.60
C GLY A 631 -7.71 -10.76 17.75
N ARG A 632 -6.50 -10.92 18.27
CA ARG A 632 -5.47 -9.87 18.34
C ARG A 632 -4.73 -9.73 17.00
N PRO A 633 -4.11 -8.57 16.71
CA PRO A 633 -3.37 -8.39 15.45
C PRO A 633 -2.22 -9.38 15.28
N ASN A 634 -1.44 -9.62 16.34
CA ASN A 634 -0.20 -10.41 16.31
C ASN A 634 -0.40 -11.79 16.94
N ASP A 635 -1.30 -12.58 16.37
CA ASP A 635 -1.58 -13.94 16.83
C ASP A 635 -0.56 -14.92 16.25
N PRO A 636 0.25 -15.64 17.07
CA PRO A 636 1.29 -16.52 16.58
C PRO A 636 0.76 -17.78 15.88
N VAL A 637 -0.45 -18.24 16.24
CA VAL A 637 -1.08 -19.41 15.61
C VAL A 637 -1.52 -19.07 14.19
N LEU A 638 -1.92 -17.83 13.93
CA LEU A 638 -2.27 -17.33 12.61
C LEU A 638 -1.02 -16.91 11.82
N ALA A 639 -0.20 -16.04 12.41
CA ALA A 639 0.91 -15.39 11.71
C ALA A 639 2.11 -16.30 11.45
N VAL A 640 2.35 -17.31 12.29
CA VAL A 640 3.52 -18.20 12.18
C VAL A 640 3.08 -19.62 11.85
N ALA A 641 2.11 -20.21 12.58
CA ALA A 641 1.67 -21.57 12.32
C ALA A 641 0.72 -21.70 11.12
N GLY A 642 0.20 -20.59 10.59
CA GLY A 642 -0.65 -20.58 9.39
C GLY A 642 -1.96 -21.33 9.55
N ARG A 643 -2.50 -21.45 10.76
CA ARG A 643 -3.79 -22.08 11.02
C ARG A 643 -4.92 -21.09 10.74
N ILE A 644 -6.15 -21.60 10.66
CA ILE A 644 -7.33 -20.80 10.36
C ILE A 644 -8.00 -20.39 11.67
N GLY A 645 -8.13 -19.09 11.92
CA GLY A 645 -8.85 -18.57 13.08
C GLY A 645 -10.37 -18.65 12.90
N VAL A 646 -11.09 -18.96 13.97
CA VAL A 646 -12.56 -18.77 13.98
C VAL A 646 -12.85 -17.31 13.68
N MET A 647 -12.15 -16.42 14.35
CA MET A 647 -12.21 -14.97 14.16
C MET A 647 -10.84 -14.36 14.50
N GLY A 648 -10.23 -13.70 13.53
CA GLY A 648 -9.04 -12.90 13.72
C GLY A 648 -9.37 -11.48 14.20
N TYR A 649 -8.42 -10.56 14.10
CA TYR A 649 -8.57 -9.19 14.59
C TYR A 649 -9.76 -8.47 13.95
N GLY A 650 -10.69 -8.00 14.80
CA GLY A 650 -11.95 -7.39 14.37
C GLY A 650 -11.76 -6.13 13.50
N GLY A 651 -10.70 -5.36 13.70
CA GLY A 651 -10.39 -4.18 12.89
C GLY A 651 -10.14 -4.52 11.41
N TRP A 652 -9.46 -5.62 11.11
CA TRP A 652 -9.28 -6.07 9.72
C TRP A 652 -10.59 -6.60 9.12
N LEU A 653 -11.35 -7.39 9.89
CA LEU A 653 -12.63 -7.92 9.43
C LEU A 653 -13.60 -6.79 9.11
N TRP A 654 -13.65 -5.76 9.96
CA TRP A 654 -14.42 -4.55 9.72
C TRP A 654 -13.96 -3.82 8.46
N SER A 655 -12.65 -3.60 8.30
CA SER A 655 -12.11 -2.89 7.13
C SER A 655 -12.37 -3.64 5.81
N TYR A 656 -12.58 -4.98 5.87
CA TYR A 656 -12.97 -5.81 4.74
C TYR A 656 -14.49 -5.87 4.51
N GLY A 657 -15.27 -5.21 5.36
CA GLY A 657 -16.73 -5.25 5.31
C GLY A 657 -17.33 -6.61 5.67
N ILE A 658 -16.65 -7.39 6.49
CA ILE A 658 -17.14 -8.69 6.96
C ILE A 658 -18.03 -8.47 8.18
N ASP A 659 -19.28 -8.95 8.12
CA ASP A 659 -20.14 -9.01 9.29
C ASP A 659 -19.66 -10.12 10.24
N PHE A 660 -19.14 -9.73 11.38
CA PHE A 660 -18.65 -10.65 12.39
C PHE A 660 -19.40 -10.56 13.74
N GLY A 661 -20.45 -9.74 13.86
CA GLY A 661 -21.11 -9.46 15.12
C GLY A 661 -21.64 -10.72 15.83
N THR A 662 -22.34 -11.60 15.13
CA THR A 662 -22.83 -12.87 15.68
C THR A 662 -21.67 -13.78 16.11
N ARG A 663 -20.62 -13.86 15.29
CA ARG A 663 -19.46 -14.71 15.59
C ARG A 663 -18.65 -14.17 16.76
N TYR A 664 -18.53 -12.84 16.86
CA TYR A 664 -17.91 -12.17 18.00
C TYR A 664 -18.59 -12.55 19.31
N ALA A 665 -19.93 -12.49 19.37
CA ALA A 665 -20.69 -12.90 20.56
C ALA A 665 -20.51 -14.40 20.89
N ASP A 666 -20.45 -15.26 19.86
CA ASP A 666 -20.19 -16.69 20.05
C ASP A 666 -18.76 -16.95 20.59
N VAL A 667 -17.76 -16.21 20.09
CA VAL A 667 -16.37 -16.28 20.55
C VAL A 667 -16.26 -15.82 22.01
N GLN A 668 -16.89 -14.71 22.38
CA GLN A 668 -16.95 -14.27 23.77
C GLN A 668 -17.59 -15.32 24.68
N THR A 669 -18.69 -15.94 24.22
CA THR A 669 -19.36 -17.01 24.97
C THR A 669 -18.42 -18.20 25.19
N MET A 670 -17.65 -18.59 24.18
CA MET A 670 -16.69 -19.71 24.31
C MET A 670 -15.56 -19.39 25.29
N TYR A 671 -15.00 -18.19 25.22
CA TYR A 671 -13.93 -17.79 26.14
C TYR A 671 -14.41 -17.62 27.57
N GLY A 672 -15.60 -17.05 27.78
CA GLY A 672 -16.17 -16.82 29.10
C GLY A 672 -16.46 -18.08 29.93
N GLY A 673 -16.38 -19.25 29.31
CA GLY A 673 -16.63 -20.52 30.03
C GLY A 673 -18.08 -20.69 30.45
N CYS A 674 -18.35 -21.73 31.24
CA CYS A 674 -19.67 -22.05 31.76
C CYS A 674 -19.70 -22.19 33.32
N ALA A 675 -18.72 -21.64 34.01
CA ALA A 675 -18.62 -21.78 35.47
C ALA A 675 -19.90 -21.33 36.21
N ASN A 676 -20.49 -20.24 35.72
CA ASN A 676 -21.69 -19.65 36.36
C ASN A 676 -23.01 -20.21 35.82
N GLN A 677 -23.02 -20.99 34.73
CA GLN A 677 -24.24 -21.53 34.10
C GLN A 677 -24.01 -22.92 33.47
N PRO A 678 -23.63 -23.96 34.26
CA PRO A 678 -23.29 -25.27 33.72
C PRO A 678 -24.47 -25.98 33.03
N ALA A 679 -25.69 -25.75 33.47
CA ALA A 679 -26.89 -26.37 32.90
C ALA A 679 -27.27 -25.86 31.50
N THR A 680 -26.83 -24.65 31.14
CA THR A 680 -27.10 -24.00 29.84
C THR A 680 -25.86 -23.83 29.00
N CYS A 681 -24.80 -24.59 29.29
CA CYS A 681 -23.52 -24.48 28.60
C CYS A 681 -23.66 -24.79 27.11
N ARG A 682 -23.33 -23.82 26.27
CA ARG A 682 -23.43 -23.91 24.80
C ARG A 682 -22.10 -24.15 24.10
N ILE A 683 -20.99 -24.22 24.87
CA ILE A 683 -19.63 -24.21 24.29
C ILE A 683 -19.42 -25.40 23.36
N ALA A 684 -19.76 -26.61 23.78
CA ALA A 684 -19.60 -27.81 22.92
C ALA A 684 -20.38 -27.67 21.59
N GLY A 685 -21.56 -27.07 21.62
CA GLY A 685 -22.35 -26.76 20.41
C GLY A 685 -21.66 -25.72 19.51
N LEU A 686 -21.04 -24.70 20.10
CA LEU A 686 -20.32 -23.66 19.38
C LEU A 686 -19.00 -24.20 18.77
N LEU A 687 -18.26 -25.02 19.52
CA LEU A 687 -17.07 -25.70 19.01
C LEU A 687 -17.40 -26.53 17.75
N ARG A 688 -18.51 -27.31 17.78
CA ARG A 688 -19.00 -28.06 16.61
C ARG A 688 -19.47 -27.14 15.48
N LYS A 689 -20.22 -26.09 15.80
CA LYS A 689 -20.74 -25.12 14.81
C LYS A 689 -19.63 -24.54 13.93
N TYR A 690 -18.50 -24.23 14.53
CA TYR A 690 -17.36 -23.63 13.81
C TYR A 690 -16.27 -24.63 13.41
N GLY A 691 -16.43 -25.93 13.72
CA GLY A 691 -15.44 -26.96 13.41
C GLY A 691 -14.11 -26.78 14.12
N ILE A 692 -14.14 -26.25 15.35
CA ILE A 692 -12.95 -25.92 16.14
C ILE A 692 -12.23 -27.18 16.57
N SER A 693 -10.95 -27.27 16.20
CA SER A 693 -10.07 -28.37 16.55
C SER A 693 -9.19 -28.08 17.76
N TYR A 694 -8.84 -26.80 17.93
CA TYR A 694 -7.95 -26.34 19.00
C TYR A 694 -8.48 -25.02 19.57
N VAL A 695 -8.16 -24.80 20.86
CA VAL A 695 -8.51 -23.58 21.58
C VAL A 695 -7.24 -22.97 22.15
N GLU A 696 -6.98 -21.73 21.80
CA GLU A 696 -5.93 -20.90 22.36
C GLU A 696 -6.48 -20.14 23.57
N ILE A 697 -5.82 -20.27 24.72
CA ILE A 697 -6.09 -19.51 25.93
C ILE A 697 -4.86 -18.68 26.27
N ASP A 698 -5.02 -17.37 26.31
CA ASP A 698 -4.00 -16.42 26.73
C ASP A 698 -4.38 -15.86 28.12
N ASP A 699 -3.48 -15.89 29.07
CA ASP A 699 -3.71 -15.42 30.44
C ASP A 699 -3.49 -13.91 30.62
N ARG A 700 -3.08 -13.22 29.58
CA ARG A 700 -2.92 -11.76 29.57
C ARG A 700 -4.29 -11.08 29.43
N LEU A 701 -5.04 -11.03 30.50
CA LEU A 701 -6.41 -10.51 30.56
C LEU A 701 -6.58 -9.03 30.18
N ASN A 702 -5.50 -8.30 29.97
CA ASN A 702 -5.51 -6.85 29.72
C ASN A 702 -4.85 -6.43 28.40
N ASP A 703 -4.71 -7.34 27.44
CA ASP A 703 -4.21 -6.96 26.10
C ASP A 703 -5.26 -6.08 25.41
N PRO A 704 -4.98 -4.78 25.17
CA PRO A 704 -5.95 -3.84 24.60
C PRO A 704 -6.40 -4.17 23.17
N GLY A 705 -5.79 -5.16 22.52
CA GLY A 705 -6.17 -5.64 21.21
C GLY A 705 -6.96 -6.95 21.20
N ALA A 706 -7.14 -7.61 22.35
CA ALA A 706 -7.85 -8.86 22.45
C ALA A 706 -9.37 -8.65 22.40
N ILE A 707 -10.08 -9.51 21.67
CA ILE A 707 -11.55 -9.55 21.68
C ILE A 707 -12.06 -9.88 23.08
N ASP A 708 -11.29 -10.65 23.83
CA ASP A 708 -11.71 -11.19 25.10
C ASP A 708 -10.71 -10.90 26.22
N SER A 709 -11.00 -9.83 26.95
CA SER A 709 -10.37 -9.55 28.22
C SER A 709 -10.89 -10.43 29.38
N HIS A 710 -11.76 -11.41 29.10
CA HIS A 710 -12.53 -12.14 30.10
C HIS A 710 -12.49 -13.66 29.93
N ALA A 711 -11.41 -14.23 29.35
CA ALA A 711 -11.28 -15.69 29.24
C ALA A 711 -11.27 -16.34 30.62
N ASP A 712 -12.19 -17.26 30.87
CA ASP A 712 -12.18 -18.08 32.08
C ASP A 712 -11.11 -19.18 31.98
N VAL A 713 -9.86 -18.77 32.19
CA VAL A 713 -8.67 -19.63 32.12
C VAL A 713 -8.83 -20.87 33.02
N MET A 714 -9.42 -20.68 34.22
CA MET A 714 -9.61 -21.77 35.20
C MET A 714 -10.66 -22.76 34.72
N TRP A 715 -11.73 -22.27 34.09
CA TRP A 715 -12.76 -23.16 33.53
C TRP A 715 -12.14 -24.04 32.44
N TRP A 716 -11.39 -23.44 31.49
CA TRP A 716 -10.73 -24.19 30.41
C TRP A 716 -9.71 -25.22 30.94
N ALA A 717 -8.90 -24.85 31.93
CA ALA A 717 -7.94 -25.76 32.57
C ALA A 717 -8.62 -26.97 33.23
N ASN A 718 -9.82 -26.79 33.78
CA ASN A 718 -10.58 -27.84 34.47
C ASN A 718 -11.36 -28.79 33.56
N GLN A 719 -11.45 -28.50 32.24
CA GLN A 719 -12.15 -29.37 31.29
C GLN A 719 -11.40 -30.66 30.97
N GLY A 720 -10.12 -30.77 31.33
CA GLY A 720 -9.28 -31.94 31.07
C GLY A 720 -8.98 -32.18 29.58
N TYR A 721 -9.00 -31.14 28.77
CA TYR A 721 -8.53 -31.21 27.38
C TYR A 721 -7.01 -31.39 27.34
N PRO A 722 -6.46 -32.21 26.40
CA PRO A 722 -5.03 -32.34 26.24
C PRO A 722 -4.38 -30.99 25.88
N VAL A 723 -3.28 -30.65 26.57
CA VAL A 723 -2.44 -29.53 26.20
C VAL A 723 -1.49 -29.96 25.09
N VAL A 724 -1.52 -29.27 23.96
CA VAL A 724 -0.68 -29.54 22.79
C VAL A 724 0.57 -28.68 22.76
N ALA A 725 0.45 -27.44 23.15
CA ALA A 725 1.55 -26.49 23.21
C ALA A 725 1.32 -25.45 24.32
N ARG A 726 2.42 -24.91 24.83
CA ARG A 726 2.40 -23.86 25.88
C ARG A 726 3.55 -22.89 25.68
N SER A 727 3.30 -21.62 25.94
CA SER A 727 4.29 -20.56 26.19
C SER A 727 4.11 -20.01 27.60
N ASP A 728 4.76 -18.90 27.94
CA ASP A 728 4.56 -18.23 29.25
C ASP A 728 3.12 -17.82 29.49
N HIS A 729 2.43 -17.39 28.45
CA HIS A 729 1.08 -16.81 28.55
C HIS A 729 0.00 -17.57 27.77
N ILE A 730 0.40 -18.40 26.78
CA ILE A 730 -0.54 -19.07 25.88
C ILE A 730 -0.53 -20.56 26.12
N ILE A 731 -1.72 -21.15 26.20
CA ILE A 731 -1.95 -22.58 26.26
C ILE A 731 -2.85 -22.99 25.11
N ILE A 732 -2.47 -24.01 24.34
CA ILE A 732 -3.30 -24.59 23.27
C ILE A 732 -3.85 -25.93 23.70
N TYR A 733 -5.18 -26.03 23.74
CA TYR A 733 -5.93 -27.24 24.06
C TYR A 733 -6.39 -27.95 22.78
N ASP A 734 -6.27 -29.28 22.73
CA ASP A 734 -6.91 -30.12 21.72
C ASP A 734 -8.33 -30.46 22.15
N VAL A 735 -9.34 -29.97 21.42
CA VAL A 735 -10.75 -30.20 21.73
C VAL A 735 -11.41 -31.25 20.83
N ARG A 736 -10.64 -31.87 19.90
CA ARG A 736 -11.14 -32.91 19.02
C ARG A 736 -11.56 -34.13 19.83
N GLY A 737 -12.68 -34.75 19.45
CA GLY A 737 -13.19 -35.97 20.08
C GLY A 737 -13.96 -35.76 21.39
N ARG A 738 -14.07 -34.54 21.88
CA ARG A 738 -14.94 -34.16 23.02
C ARG A 738 -16.00 -33.09 22.66
N THR A 739 -16.10 -32.80 21.36
CA THR A 739 -17.06 -31.82 20.82
C THR A 739 -18.30 -32.49 20.23
#